data_818155ceb5aa61018e985ee9fae9c22c
#
_entry.id   818155ceb5aa61018e985ee9fae9c22c
#
_cell.length_a   1.000
_cell.length_b   1.000
_cell.length_c   1.000
_cell.angle_alpha   90.00
_cell.angle_beta   90.00
_cell.angle_gamma   90.00
#
_symmetry.space_group_name_H-M   'P 1'
#
loop_
_entity.id
_entity.type
_entity.pdbx_description
1 polymer ?
#
loop_
_entity_poly.entity_id
_entity_poly.type
_entity_poly.pdbx_seq_one_letter_code
_entity_poly.pdbx_strand_id
1 'polypeptide(L)'
;MKFSFNRLVTQGWKTWERHPASAWVLSILWLLLISFLAFFWNLGSTGLIDETEPLFAEAARQMTVTGDWITPFFNGATRFDKPPLIYWLMAIAYQTFGVNEFAARLPSALTGLALTAMVFYTLRYFGSPTGDWGQGRGGEGEKVLLNSETNQQPNHLLTKAPVIPSSQWQSWLVACLGAAMVALHPQTLFFGRTGYSDMLLSACMGGALLAFFLGYAQPERGTVQARWYLTFYILIALAILTKGPVGVVLPGLIIAAFLLYVGKAREVLGEMRLVRGALIVLALSLPWFILVIWRNGEAYIDSFFGYHNLERFTSVVNDHQGPWYFHLLIVLIGFAPWSIGLPAAISFAGTPWAIAQTKVFQRRNWQQLPRKAHLGLFALFWFLIVLGFFSIAVTKYFSYTLPLMPAAAILLALWWSHKIVQGQIFHQHNGDLKLTSLVSIILFLVLAIACFLCPQWLGDDPSMPNLGLRISQAGLSVIGAVIWGVSAIAGTVLLLRSQTHWLWGVKFLGFVAFLMFVIMPASGIIDSERQLPLRQIAQSVVQVQAPGEKLLMIANGFEKPSLVFYTQRTVTFLDDPSEAASYLKNVDKQARPESLLLIATPKSLKKTGLAPNQYQEITQAGIYQLVRVSRVKVL
;
A
#
# COMPACT_ATOMS: atom_id res chain seq x y z
N MET A 1 -25.01 -36.76 -12.97
CA MET A 1 -23.61 -36.33 -13.19
C MET A 1 -23.19 -35.41 -12.07
N LYS A 2 -22.56 -35.91 -11.00
CA LYS A 2 -21.94 -35.04 -9.96
C LYS A 2 -20.61 -34.54 -10.52
N PHE A 3 -20.62 -33.40 -11.18
CA PHE A 3 -19.40 -32.68 -11.52
C PHE A 3 -18.69 -32.29 -10.23
N SER A 4 -17.68 -33.04 -9.85
CA SER A 4 -16.87 -32.71 -8.69
C SER A 4 -15.86 -31.63 -9.12
N PHE A 5 -16.18 -30.36 -8.85
CA PHE A 5 -15.28 -29.22 -9.03
C PHE A 5 -13.90 -29.50 -8.40
N ASN A 6 -13.86 -30.22 -7.29
CA ASN A 6 -12.63 -30.70 -6.67
C ASN A 6 -11.75 -31.56 -7.60
N ARG A 7 -12.35 -32.40 -8.49
CA ARG A 7 -11.57 -33.21 -9.45
C ARG A 7 -10.93 -32.36 -10.55
N LEU A 8 -11.64 -31.37 -11.07
CA LEU A 8 -11.09 -30.47 -12.10
C LEU A 8 -9.92 -29.65 -11.55
N VAL A 9 -10.07 -29.09 -10.35
CA VAL A 9 -9.02 -28.30 -9.71
C VAL A 9 -7.81 -29.17 -9.39
N THR A 10 -7.99 -30.36 -8.80
CA THR A 10 -6.88 -31.27 -8.51
C THR A 10 -6.21 -31.81 -9.75
N GLN A 11 -6.93 -32.05 -10.86
CA GLN A 11 -6.33 -32.43 -12.14
C GLN A 11 -5.48 -31.29 -12.74
N GLY A 12 -5.99 -30.06 -12.72
CA GLY A 12 -5.24 -28.88 -13.17
C GLY A 12 -3.93 -28.69 -12.42
N TRP A 13 -3.95 -28.80 -11.08
CA TRP A 13 -2.76 -28.67 -10.25
C TRP A 13 -1.73 -29.80 -10.47
N LYS A 14 -2.18 -31.03 -10.71
CA LYS A 14 -1.29 -32.14 -11.09
C LYS A 14 -0.59 -31.90 -12.43
N THR A 15 -1.25 -31.21 -13.36
CA THR A 15 -0.64 -30.80 -14.64
C THR A 15 0.49 -29.78 -14.42
N TRP A 16 0.34 -28.86 -13.47
CA TRP A 16 1.38 -27.90 -13.11
C TRP A 16 2.64 -28.58 -12.51
N GLU A 17 2.45 -29.64 -11.75
CA GLU A 17 3.58 -30.43 -11.22
C GLU A 17 4.39 -31.11 -12.33
N ARG A 18 3.70 -31.57 -13.38
CA ARG A 18 4.34 -32.25 -14.54
C ARG A 18 5.05 -31.29 -15.47
N HIS A 19 4.61 -30.04 -15.54
CA HIS A 19 5.13 -29.03 -16.47
C HIS A 19 5.53 -27.74 -15.72
N PRO A 20 6.66 -27.72 -15.00
CA PRO A 20 7.06 -26.57 -14.18
C PRO A 20 7.28 -25.27 -14.99
N ALA A 21 7.69 -25.38 -16.26
CA ALA A 21 7.86 -24.20 -17.13
C ALA A 21 6.52 -23.52 -17.41
N SER A 22 5.48 -24.30 -17.74
CA SER A 22 4.13 -23.74 -17.96
C SER A 22 3.52 -23.19 -16.69
N ALA A 23 3.79 -23.79 -15.52
CA ALA A 23 3.36 -23.24 -14.24
C ALA A 23 4.00 -21.86 -13.95
N TRP A 24 5.27 -21.67 -14.28
CA TRP A 24 5.93 -20.35 -14.19
C TRP A 24 5.31 -19.33 -15.15
N VAL A 25 5.10 -19.70 -16.42
CA VAL A 25 4.48 -18.80 -17.40
C VAL A 25 3.09 -18.37 -16.93
N LEU A 26 2.25 -19.31 -16.51
CA LEU A 26 0.90 -19.01 -16.00
C LEU A 26 0.92 -18.14 -14.74
N SER A 27 1.90 -18.34 -13.86
CA SER A 27 2.05 -17.51 -12.67
C SER A 27 2.52 -16.09 -12.98
N ILE A 28 3.41 -15.93 -13.95
CA ILE A 28 3.82 -14.61 -14.42
C ILE A 28 2.63 -13.89 -15.07
N LEU A 29 1.87 -14.57 -15.92
CA LEU A 29 0.65 -14.03 -16.53
C LEU A 29 -0.38 -13.64 -15.46
N TRP A 30 -0.55 -14.48 -14.43
CA TRP A 30 -1.40 -14.16 -13.29
C TRP A 30 -0.92 -12.91 -12.54
N LEU A 31 0.37 -12.80 -12.21
CA LEU A 31 0.95 -11.63 -11.56
C LEU A 31 0.78 -10.37 -12.40
N LEU A 32 1.01 -10.46 -13.70
CA LEU A 32 0.81 -9.33 -14.62
C LEU A 32 -0.66 -8.93 -14.68
N LEU A 33 -1.58 -9.90 -14.77
CA LEU A 33 -3.01 -9.64 -14.82
C LEU A 33 -3.51 -8.94 -13.54
N ILE A 34 -3.23 -9.51 -12.37
CA ILE A 34 -3.70 -8.90 -11.10
C ILE A 34 -3.06 -7.54 -10.84
N SER A 35 -1.77 -7.38 -11.18
CA SER A 35 -1.08 -6.10 -11.01
C SER A 35 -1.55 -5.07 -12.03
N PHE A 36 -1.84 -5.48 -13.26
CA PHE A 36 -2.44 -4.59 -14.26
C PHE A 36 -3.80 -4.07 -13.78
N LEU A 37 -4.68 -4.96 -13.34
CA LEU A 37 -6.00 -4.59 -12.81
C LEU A 37 -5.89 -3.72 -11.54
N ALA A 38 -4.95 -4.05 -10.66
CA ALA A 38 -4.77 -3.35 -9.40
C ALA A 38 -4.14 -1.96 -9.59
N PHE A 39 -3.09 -1.84 -10.41
CA PHE A 39 -2.24 -0.65 -10.39
C PHE A 39 -2.24 0.15 -11.70
N PHE A 40 -2.40 -0.50 -12.86
CA PHE A 40 -2.19 0.17 -14.15
C PHE A 40 -3.48 0.49 -14.90
N TRP A 41 -4.56 -0.27 -14.66
CA TRP A 41 -5.84 -0.03 -15.32
C TRP A 41 -6.37 1.37 -15.01
N ASN A 42 -6.52 2.23 -16.02
CA ASN A 42 -6.96 3.62 -15.87
C ASN A 42 -6.13 4.47 -14.88
N LEU A 43 -4.82 4.24 -14.77
CA LEU A 43 -3.96 4.91 -13.79
C LEU A 43 -3.93 6.44 -13.95
N GLY A 44 -3.97 6.95 -15.18
CA GLY A 44 -3.95 8.38 -15.49
C GLY A 44 -5.32 8.99 -15.81
N SER A 45 -6.44 8.27 -15.59
CA SER A 45 -7.76 8.71 -16.03
C SER A 45 -8.41 9.77 -15.12
N THR A 46 -7.96 9.89 -13.88
CA THR A 46 -8.46 10.85 -12.88
C THR A 46 -7.40 11.89 -12.56
N GLY A 47 -7.82 13.10 -12.20
CA GLY A 47 -6.93 14.17 -11.76
C GLY A 47 -6.16 13.83 -10.48
N LEU A 48 -5.11 14.60 -10.21
CA LEU A 48 -4.33 14.45 -8.97
C LEU A 48 -5.19 14.77 -7.75
N ILE A 49 -5.10 13.92 -6.73
CA ILE A 49 -5.94 14.03 -5.53
C ILE A 49 -5.34 15.05 -4.56
N ASP A 50 -6.03 16.20 -4.38
CA ASP A 50 -5.65 17.15 -3.34
C ASP A 50 -5.80 16.54 -1.93
N GLU A 51 -4.96 16.92 -1.00
CA GLU A 51 -3.91 17.96 -1.05
C GLU A 51 -2.54 17.40 -1.42
N THR A 52 -2.24 16.17 -1.07
CA THR A 52 -0.85 15.65 -0.96
C THR A 52 -0.25 15.22 -2.31
N GLU A 53 -1.04 14.61 -3.20
CA GLU A 53 -0.50 14.06 -4.46
C GLU A 53 0.10 15.14 -5.37
N PRO A 54 -0.58 16.30 -5.60
CA PRO A 54 -0.02 17.36 -6.41
C PRO A 54 1.24 18.01 -5.85
N LEU A 55 1.42 17.98 -4.53
CA LEU A 55 2.63 18.48 -3.87
C LEU A 55 3.88 17.71 -4.32
N PHE A 56 3.75 16.38 -4.42
CA PHE A 56 4.84 15.53 -4.93
C PHE A 56 5.02 15.70 -6.44
N ALA A 57 3.92 15.72 -7.17
CA ALA A 57 3.90 15.84 -8.62
C ALA A 57 4.53 17.15 -9.09
N GLU A 58 4.18 18.28 -8.46
CA GLU A 58 4.75 19.59 -8.78
C GLU A 58 6.23 19.69 -8.39
N ALA A 59 6.63 19.19 -7.21
CA ALA A 59 8.02 19.20 -6.81
C ALA A 59 8.91 18.41 -7.79
N ALA A 60 8.41 17.27 -8.28
CA ALA A 60 9.10 16.50 -9.31
C ALA A 60 9.14 17.24 -10.67
N ARG A 61 8.06 17.93 -11.04
CA ARG A 61 8.02 18.76 -12.25
C ARG A 61 9.04 19.91 -12.16
N GLN A 62 9.12 20.59 -11.02
CA GLN A 62 10.12 21.64 -10.81
C GLN A 62 11.55 21.14 -10.99
N MET A 63 11.88 19.91 -10.53
CA MET A 63 13.20 19.31 -10.79
C MET A 63 13.50 19.18 -12.29
N THR A 64 12.50 18.85 -13.11
CA THR A 64 12.70 18.74 -14.57
C THR A 64 12.83 20.08 -15.27
N VAL A 65 12.18 21.12 -14.75
CA VAL A 65 12.18 22.47 -15.32
C VAL A 65 13.44 23.25 -14.93
N THR A 66 13.81 23.18 -13.65
CA THR A 66 14.96 23.95 -13.11
C THR A 66 16.28 23.24 -13.28
N GLY A 67 16.28 21.91 -13.49
CA GLY A 67 17.49 21.08 -13.47
C GLY A 67 18.05 20.86 -12.05
N ASP A 68 17.37 21.31 -11.00
CA ASP A 68 17.77 21.13 -9.61
C ASP A 68 17.20 19.82 -9.04
N TRP A 69 18.01 18.75 -9.03
CA TRP A 69 17.65 17.44 -8.51
C TRP A 69 17.98 17.27 -7.02
N ILE A 70 18.48 18.32 -6.35
CA ILE A 70 18.86 18.30 -4.94
C ILE A 70 17.75 18.89 -4.08
N THR A 71 17.29 20.10 -4.41
CA THR A 71 16.31 20.85 -3.62
C THR A 71 14.92 20.73 -4.24
N PRO A 72 13.95 20.11 -3.57
CA PRO A 72 12.57 20.10 -4.04
C PRO A 72 11.90 21.46 -3.82
N PHE A 73 11.14 21.94 -4.82
CA PHE A 73 10.39 23.19 -4.76
C PHE A 73 8.90 22.96 -4.99
N PHE A 74 8.08 23.71 -4.28
CA PHE A 74 6.64 23.78 -4.51
C PHE A 74 6.17 25.23 -4.37
N ASN A 75 5.40 25.71 -5.33
CA ASN A 75 4.78 27.05 -5.32
C ASN A 75 5.78 28.21 -5.06
N GLY A 76 7.01 28.09 -5.60
CA GLY A 76 8.07 29.08 -5.43
C GLY A 76 8.87 28.97 -4.13
N ALA A 77 8.52 28.06 -3.22
CA ALA A 77 9.23 27.82 -1.97
C ALA A 77 9.89 26.43 -1.94
N THR A 78 10.92 26.26 -1.08
CA THR A 78 11.55 24.96 -0.82
C THR A 78 10.59 24.03 -0.07
N ARG A 79 10.67 22.72 -0.39
CA ARG A 79 9.81 21.70 0.21
C ARG A 79 10.64 20.56 0.82
N PHE A 80 10.78 20.54 2.14
CA PHE A 80 11.66 19.62 2.86
C PHE A 80 10.93 18.52 3.64
N ASP A 81 9.74 18.13 3.21
CA ASP A 81 8.93 17.14 3.92
C ASP A 81 9.38 15.68 3.67
N LYS A 82 10.02 15.41 2.54
CA LYS A 82 10.50 14.07 2.18
C LYS A 82 11.86 14.10 1.47
N PRO A 83 12.66 13.00 1.61
CA PRO A 83 13.85 12.77 0.81
C PRO A 83 13.51 12.54 -0.68
N PRO A 84 14.51 12.52 -1.59
CA PRO A 84 14.31 12.79 -3.01
C PRO A 84 13.76 11.65 -3.85
N LEU A 85 13.79 10.40 -3.37
CA LEU A 85 13.61 9.24 -4.25
C LEU A 85 12.29 9.27 -5.02
N ILE A 86 11.19 9.64 -4.36
CA ILE A 86 9.89 9.71 -5.04
C ILE A 86 9.88 10.81 -6.12
N TYR A 87 10.48 11.97 -5.84
CA TYR A 87 10.58 13.06 -6.81
C TYR A 87 11.44 12.68 -8.00
N TRP A 88 12.60 12.03 -7.78
CA TRP A 88 13.45 11.55 -8.84
C TRP A 88 12.75 10.56 -9.76
N LEU A 89 12.04 9.59 -9.19
CA LEU A 89 11.33 8.58 -9.98
C LEU A 89 10.19 9.20 -10.80
N MET A 90 9.47 10.18 -10.23
CA MET A 90 8.46 10.94 -10.97
C MET A 90 9.07 11.80 -12.07
N ALA A 91 10.19 12.50 -11.77
CA ALA A 91 10.89 13.34 -12.75
C ALA A 91 11.41 12.51 -13.94
N ILE A 92 11.94 11.31 -13.68
CA ILE A 92 12.35 10.37 -14.75
C ILE A 92 11.13 9.93 -15.58
N ALA A 93 10.01 9.63 -14.92
CA ALA A 93 8.77 9.28 -15.61
C ALA A 93 8.26 10.46 -16.46
N TYR A 94 8.35 11.70 -16.00
CA TYR A 94 8.00 12.90 -16.76
C TYR A 94 8.86 13.12 -17.99
N GLN A 95 10.16 12.85 -17.90
CA GLN A 95 11.07 12.91 -19.06
C GLN A 95 10.72 11.88 -20.13
N THR A 96 10.12 10.75 -19.73
CA THR A 96 9.79 9.64 -20.64
C THR A 96 8.38 9.76 -21.22
N PHE A 97 7.40 10.11 -20.39
CA PHE A 97 5.97 10.07 -20.73
C PHE A 97 5.31 11.46 -20.77
N GLY A 98 6.09 12.53 -20.54
CA GLY A 98 5.54 13.87 -20.35
C GLY A 98 4.97 14.10 -18.95
N VAL A 99 4.72 15.36 -18.62
CA VAL A 99 4.12 15.77 -17.33
C VAL A 99 2.62 15.50 -17.36
N ASN A 100 2.19 14.46 -16.70
CA ASN A 100 0.78 14.04 -16.58
C ASN A 100 0.56 13.14 -15.36
N GLU A 101 -0.70 12.83 -15.06
CA GLU A 101 -1.12 12.03 -13.91
C GLU A 101 -0.61 10.59 -13.97
N PHE A 102 -0.55 9.99 -15.16
CA PHE A 102 -0.01 8.65 -15.34
C PHE A 102 1.46 8.58 -14.92
N ALA A 103 2.27 9.51 -15.41
CA ALA A 103 3.71 9.56 -15.12
C ALA A 103 3.97 9.87 -13.63
N ALA A 104 3.15 10.72 -12.99
CA ALA A 104 3.22 10.99 -11.56
C ALA A 104 2.97 9.73 -10.70
N ARG A 105 2.06 8.86 -11.11
CA ARG A 105 1.64 7.64 -10.40
C ARG A 105 2.45 6.40 -10.73
N LEU A 106 3.16 6.42 -11.87
CA LEU A 106 3.91 5.26 -12.36
C LEU A 106 4.90 4.66 -11.35
N PRO A 107 5.69 5.46 -10.59
CA PRO A 107 6.59 4.92 -9.57
C PRO A 107 5.87 4.10 -8.49
N SER A 108 4.72 4.57 -8.00
CA SER A 108 3.91 3.85 -7.01
C SER A 108 3.35 2.55 -7.59
N ALA A 109 2.85 2.55 -8.82
CA ALA A 109 2.33 1.37 -9.49
C ALA A 109 3.42 0.29 -9.71
N LEU A 110 4.60 0.70 -10.16
CA LEU A 110 5.73 -0.22 -10.36
C LEU A 110 6.23 -0.83 -9.05
N THR A 111 6.25 -0.06 -7.97
CA THR A 111 6.66 -0.57 -6.66
C THR A 111 5.61 -1.49 -6.04
N GLY A 112 4.32 -1.27 -6.31
CA GLY A 112 3.24 -2.19 -5.96
C GLY A 112 3.39 -3.55 -6.67
N LEU A 113 3.68 -3.53 -7.97
CA LEU A 113 3.99 -4.74 -8.73
C LEU A 113 5.22 -5.47 -8.18
N ALA A 114 6.33 -4.73 -7.91
CA ALA A 114 7.56 -5.31 -7.40
C ALA A 114 7.36 -6.00 -6.03
N LEU A 115 6.64 -5.35 -5.11
CA LEU A 115 6.32 -5.93 -3.80
C LEU A 115 5.44 -7.18 -3.94
N THR A 116 4.43 -7.14 -4.80
CA THR A 116 3.56 -8.28 -5.10
C THR A 116 4.37 -9.48 -5.63
N ALA A 117 5.29 -9.22 -6.56
CA ALA A 117 6.18 -10.25 -7.12
C ALA A 117 7.15 -10.82 -6.07
N MET A 118 7.69 -9.99 -5.17
CA MET A 118 8.56 -10.44 -4.08
C MET A 118 7.82 -11.33 -3.08
N VAL A 119 6.58 -10.99 -2.72
CA VAL A 119 5.74 -11.83 -1.86
C VAL A 119 5.43 -13.16 -2.55
N PHE A 120 5.05 -13.13 -3.84
CA PHE A 120 4.84 -14.35 -4.62
C PHE A 120 6.08 -15.25 -4.61
N TYR A 121 7.25 -14.68 -4.93
CA TYR A 121 8.51 -15.41 -4.97
C TYR A 121 8.82 -16.06 -3.61
N THR A 122 8.72 -15.29 -2.52
CA THR A 122 9.00 -15.79 -1.18
C THR A 122 8.06 -16.92 -0.79
N LEU A 123 6.76 -16.77 -1.01
CA LEU A 123 5.76 -17.80 -0.71
C LEU A 123 5.90 -19.03 -1.61
N ARG A 124 6.30 -18.87 -2.88
CA ARG A 124 6.53 -19.99 -3.80
C ARG A 124 7.64 -20.92 -3.30
N TYR A 125 8.69 -20.36 -2.72
CA TYR A 125 9.83 -21.13 -2.25
C TYR A 125 9.76 -21.55 -0.78
N PHE A 126 9.08 -20.78 0.07
CA PHE A 126 9.07 -20.97 1.52
C PHE A 126 7.68 -21.05 2.13
N GLY A 127 6.62 -21.00 1.34
CA GLY A 127 5.23 -21.03 1.81
C GLY A 127 4.66 -22.45 2.04
N SER A 128 5.41 -23.52 1.72
CA SER A 128 4.92 -24.88 1.96
C SER A 128 5.19 -25.33 3.41
N PRO A 129 4.17 -25.81 4.13
CA PRO A 129 4.34 -26.27 5.50
C PRO A 129 5.13 -27.59 5.62
N THR A 130 5.22 -28.37 4.58
CA THR A 130 5.76 -29.73 4.60
C THR A 130 7.05 -29.82 3.79
N GLY A 131 8.15 -29.54 4.39
CA GLY A 131 9.54 -29.99 4.21
C GLY A 131 10.13 -30.38 2.85
N ASP A 132 9.50 -30.17 1.71
CA ASP A 132 10.15 -30.37 0.40
C ASP A 132 10.96 -29.12 0.01
N TRP A 133 12.02 -28.89 0.77
CA TRP A 133 12.87 -27.72 0.70
C TRP A 133 14.00 -27.90 -0.32
N GLY A 134 13.62 -28.11 -1.58
CA GLY A 134 14.58 -27.94 -2.67
C GLY A 134 15.21 -29.21 -3.22
N GLN A 135 14.50 -29.87 -4.11
CA GLN A 135 15.15 -30.45 -5.28
C GLN A 135 15.27 -29.34 -6.36
N GLY A 136 16.23 -28.41 -6.15
CA GLY A 136 16.78 -27.66 -7.23
C GLY A 136 17.54 -28.63 -8.13
N ARG A 137 17.27 -28.58 -9.46
CA ARG A 137 17.99 -29.32 -10.51
C ARG A 137 19.50 -29.33 -10.24
N GLY A 138 20.05 -30.51 -10.02
CA GLY A 138 21.49 -30.75 -9.96
C GLY A 138 21.83 -31.79 -8.90
N GLY A 139 21.91 -33.05 -9.30
CA GLY A 139 22.51 -34.12 -8.48
C GLY A 139 21.57 -35.27 -8.28
N GLU A 140 21.98 -36.36 -8.91
CA GLU A 140 21.45 -37.72 -8.78
C GLU A 140 21.34 -38.17 -7.31
N GLY A 141 20.32 -38.90 -7.08
CA GLY A 141 19.93 -39.67 -5.93
C GLY A 141 20.92 -39.88 -4.78
N GLU A 142 20.59 -39.35 -3.64
CA GLU A 142 20.91 -40.00 -2.40
C GLU A 142 19.62 -40.59 -1.81
N LYS A 143 19.30 -41.80 -2.23
CA LYS A 143 18.42 -42.69 -1.49
C LYS A 143 19.12 -42.95 -0.16
N VAL A 144 18.75 -42.23 0.87
CA VAL A 144 19.10 -42.63 2.24
C VAL A 144 18.38 -43.96 2.50
N LEU A 145 19.11 -45.02 2.29
CA LEU A 145 18.81 -46.34 2.74
C LEU A 145 18.66 -46.32 4.27
N LEU A 146 17.44 -46.45 4.74
CA LEU A 146 17.14 -46.89 6.09
C LEU A 146 17.55 -48.37 6.21
N ASN A 147 18.82 -48.62 6.41
CA ASN A 147 19.33 -49.87 6.92
C ASN A 147 20.63 -49.59 7.68
N SER A 148 20.54 -49.39 8.95
CA SER A 148 21.56 -49.79 9.90
C SER A 148 20.89 -50.06 11.24
N GLU A 149 20.81 -51.33 11.56
CA GLU A 149 20.66 -51.88 12.90
C GLU A 149 21.74 -51.30 13.81
N THR A 150 21.35 -50.41 14.71
CA THR A 150 22.09 -50.16 15.94
C THR A 150 21.09 -49.77 17.04
N ASN A 151 21.01 -50.62 18.05
CA ASN A 151 20.28 -50.46 19.29
C ASN A 151 20.66 -49.18 20.01
N GLN A 152 19.86 -48.11 19.86
CA GLN A 152 19.73 -47.04 20.84
C GLN A 152 18.27 -46.59 20.88
N GLN A 153 17.70 -46.58 22.08
CA GLN A 153 16.31 -46.23 22.35
C GLN A 153 15.91 -44.92 21.70
N PRO A 154 14.85 -44.87 20.87
CA PRO A 154 14.37 -43.62 20.29
C PRO A 154 13.63 -42.82 21.37
N ASN A 155 14.04 -41.57 21.52
CA ASN A 155 13.27 -40.55 22.23
C ASN A 155 11.84 -40.50 21.67
N HIS A 156 10.87 -40.97 22.44
CA HIS A 156 9.45 -41.18 22.11
C HIS A 156 8.65 -39.90 21.79
N LEU A 157 9.28 -38.73 21.56
CA LEU A 157 8.59 -37.45 21.33
C LEU A 157 8.48 -37.03 19.86
N LEU A 158 9.07 -37.77 18.91
CA LEU A 158 9.06 -37.39 17.49
C LEU A 158 8.14 -38.24 16.59
N THR A 159 7.34 -39.13 17.18
CA THR A 159 6.53 -40.07 16.41
C THR A 159 5.05 -39.71 16.41
N LYS A 160 4.49 -39.58 15.20
CA LYS A 160 3.07 -39.61 14.80
C LYS A 160 2.34 -38.27 14.59
N ALA A 161 2.97 -37.26 14.00
CA ALA A 161 2.16 -36.41 13.09
C ALA A 161 2.20 -37.10 11.70
N PRO A 162 1.06 -37.32 11.01
CA PRO A 162 1.10 -37.77 9.64
C PRO A 162 1.88 -36.76 8.80
N VAL A 163 3.02 -37.19 8.25
CA VAL A 163 3.76 -36.41 7.27
C VAL A 163 2.84 -36.27 6.06
N ILE A 164 2.16 -35.13 5.94
CA ILE A 164 1.37 -34.81 4.76
C ILE A 164 2.37 -34.58 3.64
N PRO A 165 2.38 -35.38 2.56
CA PRO A 165 3.26 -35.12 1.43
C PRO A 165 2.94 -33.75 0.89
N SER A 166 3.91 -32.83 0.90
CA SER A 166 3.74 -31.52 0.25
C SER A 166 3.67 -31.75 -1.25
N SER A 167 2.50 -31.54 -1.81
CA SER A 167 2.41 -31.49 -3.25
C SER A 167 2.94 -30.13 -3.73
N GLN A 168 3.71 -30.08 -4.80
CA GLN A 168 4.28 -28.84 -5.35
C GLN A 168 3.18 -27.82 -5.66
N TRP A 169 1.95 -28.24 -5.97
CA TRP A 169 0.83 -27.35 -6.22
C TRP A 169 0.46 -26.45 -5.03
N GLN A 170 0.68 -26.92 -3.81
CA GLN A 170 0.41 -26.13 -2.59
C GLN A 170 1.28 -24.88 -2.53
N SER A 171 2.54 -24.98 -2.90
CA SER A 171 3.45 -23.82 -2.95
C SER A 171 3.04 -22.81 -4.01
N TRP A 172 2.46 -23.25 -5.13
CA TRP A 172 1.90 -22.36 -6.14
C TRP A 172 0.64 -21.67 -5.63
N LEU A 173 -0.25 -22.42 -5.01
CA LEU A 173 -1.51 -21.88 -4.47
C LEU A 173 -1.24 -20.80 -3.43
N VAL A 174 -0.39 -21.06 -2.45
CA VAL A 174 -0.06 -20.09 -1.39
C VAL A 174 0.59 -18.84 -1.97
N ALA A 175 1.46 -18.99 -2.98
CA ALA A 175 2.09 -17.87 -3.65
C ALA A 175 1.08 -16.99 -4.41
N CYS A 176 0.18 -17.61 -5.18
CA CYS A 176 -0.88 -16.90 -5.90
C CYS A 176 -1.85 -16.19 -4.95
N LEU A 177 -2.25 -16.84 -3.84
CA LEU A 177 -3.14 -16.23 -2.85
C LEU A 177 -2.48 -15.03 -2.15
N GLY A 178 -1.24 -15.18 -1.69
CA GLY A 178 -0.53 -14.11 -1.01
C GLY A 178 -0.27 -12.91 -1.91
N ALA A 179 0.16 -13.15 -3.16
CA ALA A 179 0.35 -12.10 -4.15
C ALA A 179 -0.96 -11.35 -4.44
N ALA A 180 -2.06 -12.08 -4.64
CA ALA A 180 -3.37 -11.49 -4.88
C ALA A 180 -3.86 -10.66 -3.69
N MET A 181 -3.66 -11.12 -2.45
CA MET A 181 -4.01 -10.35 -1.25
C MET A 181 -3.19 -9.06 -1.13
N VAL A 182 -1.91 -9.06 -1.52
CA VAL A 182 -1.09 -7.84 -1.55
C VAL A 182 -1.56 -6.88 -2.62
N ALA A 183 -1.74 -7.35 -3.87
CA ALA A 183 -2.12 -6.50 -5.00
C ALA A 183 -3.51 -5.89 -4.83
N LEU A 184 -4.48 -6.66 -4.32
CA LEU A 184 -5.89 -6.26 -4.22
C LEU A 184 -6.28 -5.76 -2.83
N HIS A 185 -5.33 -5.54 -1.94
CA HIS A 185 -5.58 -4.91 -0.66
C HIS A 185 -6.02 -3.45 -0.86
N PRO A 186 -7.11 -2.96 -0.23
CA PRO A 186 -7.61 -1.61 -0.45
C PRO A 186 -6.57 -0.50 -0.27
N GLN A 187 -5.73 -0.57 0.76
CA GLN A 187 -4.67 0.43 0.93
C GLN A 187 -3.59 0.31 -0.16
N THR A 188 -3.17 -0.91 -0.52
CA THR A 188 -2.20 -1.10 -1.60
C THR A 188 -2.74 -0.60 -2.93
N LEU A 189 -4.04 -0.84 -3.20
CA LEU A 189 -4.74 -0.30 -4.37
C LEU A 189 -4.70 1.23 -4.37
N PHE A 190 -5.07 1.87 -3.27
CA PHE A 190 -5.07 3.33 -3.16
C PHE A 190 -3.67 3.92 -3.34
N PHE A 191 -2.70 3.48 -2.53
CA PHE A 191 -1.34 4.03 -2.57
C PHE A 191 -0.54 3.60 -3.79
N GLY A 192 -0.83 2.46 -4.39
CA GLY A 192 -0.23 2.02 -5.65
C GLY A 192 -0.76 2.77 -6.87
N ARG A 193 -1.88 3.49 -6.73
CA ARG A 193 -2.52 4.27 -7.81
C ARG A 193 -2.45 5.77 -7.58
N THR A 194 -1.73 6.21 -6.57
CA THR A 194 -1.55 7.63 -6.23
C THR A 194 -0.07 7.98 -6.15
N GLY A 195 0.26 9.22 -6.42
CA GLY A 195 1.64 9.74 -6.41
C GLY A 195 2.19 10.00 -5.01
N TYR A 196 1.86 9.15 -4.01
CA TYR A 196 2.41 9.26 -2.66
C TYR A 196 3.70 8.46 -2.48
N SER A 197 4.54 8.88 -1.54
CA SER A 197 5.76 8.15 -1.18
C SER A 197 5.51 6.86 -0.37
N ASP A 198 4.29 6.64 0.13
CA ASP A 198 3.96 5.56 1.05
C ASP A 198 4.04 4.17 0.42
N MET A 199 3.61 4.02 -0.85
CA MET A 199 3.76 2.75 -1.56
C MET A 199 5.23 2.43 -1.82
N LEU A 200 6.01 3.41 -2.24
CA LEU A 200 7.45 3.26 -2.46
C LEU A 200 8.18 2.85 -1.17
N LEU A 201 7.88 3.52 -0.04
CA LEU A 201 8.42 3.14 1.27
C LEU A 201 8.06 1.70 1.63
N SER A 202 6.79 1.34 1.51
CA SER A 202 6.28 0.00 1.87
C SER A 202 6.90 -1.09 0.99
N ALA A 203 7.13 -0.80 -0.29
CA ALA A 203 7.81 -1.71 -1.22
C ALA A 203 9.30 -1.86 -0.89
N CYS A 204 10.01 -0.77 -0.60
CA CYS A 204 11.42 -0.82 -0.20
C CYS A 204 11.60 -1.55 1.13
N MET A 205 10.81 -1.22 2.16
CA MET A 205 10.87 -1.88 3.46
C MET A 205 10.44 -3.34 3.39
N GLY A 206 9.28 -3.61 2.77
CA GLY A 206 8.75 -4.96 2.62
C GLY A 206 9.68 -5.83 1.78
N GLY A 207 10.19 -5.30 0.67
CA GLY A 207 11.20 -5.96 -0.15
C GLY A 207 12.50 -6.23 0.60
N ALA A 208 12.97 -5.28 1.44
CA ALA A 208 14.14 -5.47 2.30
C ALA A 208 13.91 -6.62 3.30
N LEU A 209 12.78 -6.63 4.00
CA LEU A 209 12.44 -7.69 4.96
C LEU A 209 12.33 -9.06 4.28
N LEU A 210 11.75 -9.13 3.08
CA LEU A 210 11.70 -10.37 2.29
C LEU A 210 13.09 -10.79 1.80
N ALA A 211 13.93 -9.84 1.34
CA ALA A 211 15.31 -10.12 0.95
C ALA A 211 16.14 -10.62 2.14
N PHE A 212 15.97 -10.01 3.33
CA PHE A 212 16.55 -10.52 4.56
C PHE A 212 16.13 -11.98 4.82
N PHE A 213 14.82 -12.26 4.76
CA PHE A 213 14.32 -13.63 5.02
C PHE A 213 14.86 -14.62 3.99
N LEU A 214 14.93 -14.27 2.72
CA LEU A 214 15.46 -15.11 1.65
C LEU A 214 16.95 -15.42 1.85
N GLY A 215 17.74 -14.48 2.34
CA GLY A 215 19.12 -14.71 2.76
C GLY A 215 19.23 -15.57 4.00
N TYR A 216 18.43 -15.27 5.02
CA TYR A 216 18.35 -16.01 6.27
C TYR A 216 18.00 -17.48 6.08
N ALA A 217 17.06 -17.79 5.19
CA ALA A 217 16.56 -19.14 4.96
C ALA A 217 17.49 -20.04 4.13
N GLN A 218 18.58 -19.52 3.56
CA GLN A 218 19.47 -20.24 2.62
C GLN A 218 20.95 -20.20 3.03
N PRO A 219 21.32 -20.57 4.26
CA PRO A 219 22.72 -20.48 4.71
C PRO A 219 23.67 -21.40 3.92
N GLU A 220 23.16 -22.53 3.38
CA GLU A 220 23.97 -23.48 2.62
C GLU A 220 24.38 -22.96 1.22
N ARG A 221 23.74 -21.87 0.74
CA ARG A 221 23.95 -21.29 -0.59
C ARG A 221 24.64 -19.93 -0.48
N GLY A 222 25.88 -19.87 -0.02
CA GLY A 222 26.60 -18.66 0.34
C GLY A 222 26.53 -17.53 -0.72
N THR A 223 26.62 -17.84 -2.03
CA THR A 223 26.52 -16.85 -3.10
C THR A 223 25.08 -16.28 -3.21
N VAL A 224 24.07 -17.12 -3.11
CA VAL A 224 22.64 -16.69 -3.16
C VAL A 224 22.31 -15.88 -1.92
N GLN A 225 22.76 -16.34 -0.74
CA GLN A 225 22.61 -15.63 0.52
C GLN A 225 23.21 -14.22 0.46
N ALA A 226 24.45 -14.10 -0.04
CA ALA A 226 25.13 -12.82 -0.16
C ALA A 226 24.41 -11.84 -1.11
N ARG A 227 23.82 -12.34 -2.22
CA ARG A 227 23.02 -11.52 -3.14
C ARG A 227 21.76 -10.99 -2.46
N TRP A 228 21.06 -11.82 -1.66
CA TRP A 228 19.87 -11.38 -0.93
C TRP A 228 20.20 -10.36 0.16
N TYR A 229 21.30 -10.51 0.89
CA TYR A 229 21.73 -9.50 1.85
C TYR A 229 22.17 -8.21 1.17
N LEU A 230 22.82 -8.28 -0.01
CA LEU A 230 23.08 -7.08 -0.81
C LEU A 230 21.78 -6.37 -1.22
N THR A 231 20.79 -7.13 -1.71
CA THR A 231 19.46 -6.58 -2.06
C THR A 231 18.79 -5.93 -0.84
N PHE A 232 18.90 -6.55 0.33
CA PHE A 232 18.42 -5.98 1.60
C PHE A 232 19.04 -4.60 1.85
N TYR A 233 20.37 -4.44 1.76
CA TYR A 233 21.02 -3.17 2.03
C TYR A 233 20.68 -2.09 0.99
N ILE A 234 20.58 -2.45 -0.27
CA ILE A 234 20.13 -1.52 -1.32
C ILE A 234 18.72 -1.02 -1.03
N LEU A 235 17.80 -1.93 -0.71
CA LEU A 235 16.40 -1.56 -0.43
C LEU A 235 16.27 -0.73 0.86
N ILE A 236 17.10 -0.96 1.88
CA ILE A 236 17.18 -0.10 3.07
C ILE A 236 17.63 1.31 2.69
N ALA A 237 18.67 1.44 1.85
CA ALA A 237 19.13 2.75 1.38
C ALA A 237 18.03 3.49 0.62
N LEU A 238 17.30 2.80 -0.27
CA LEU A 238 16.16 3.36 -0.99
C LEU A 238 14.99 3.73 -0.05
N ALA A 239 14.74 2.96 1.00
CA ALA A 239 13.73 3.29 2.02
C ALA A 239 14.11 4.56 2.79
N ILE A 240 15.41 4.75 3.12
CA ILE A 240 15.93 5.97 3.74
C ILE A 240 15.76 7.17 2.78
N LEU A 241 16.09 7.02 1.51
CA LEU A 241 15.88 8.05 0.47
C LEU A 241 14.40 8.32 0.15
N THR A 242 13.49 7.49 0.64
CA THR A 242 12.03 7.69 0.48
C THR A 242 11.40 8.47 1.64
N LYS A 243 11.76 8.13 2.88
CA LYS A 243 11.07 8.69 4.06
C LYS A 243 11.99 8.89 5.28
N GLY A 244 13.31 8.76 5.09
CA GLY A 244 14.30 9.01 6.14
C GLY A 244 14.47 7.84 7.13
N PRO A 245 14.72 8.12 8.42
CA PRO A 245 15.14 7.13 9.42
C PRO A 245 14.20 5.94 9.61
N VAL A 246 12.90 6.11 9.44
CA VAL A 246 11.91 5.02 9.56
C VAL A 246 12.22 3.84 8.63
N GLY A 247 12.85 4.13 7.47
CA GLY A 247 13.25 3.13 6.47
C GLY A 247 14.28 2.12 6.98
N VAL A 248 15.06 2.44 8.01
CA VAL A 248 16.04 1.52 8.62
C VAL A 248 15.62 1.09 10.03
N VAL A 249 15.03 1.99 10.81
CA VAL A 249 14.68 1.71 12.22
C VAL A 249 13.66 0.58 12.32
N LEU A 250 12.60 0.66 11.53
CA LEU A 250 11.51 -0.32 11.63
C LEU A 250 11.93 -1.72 11.14
N PRO A 251 12.57 -1.90 9.96
CA PRO A 251 13.15 -3.19 9.58
C PRO A 251 14.17 -3.70 10.59
N GLY A 252 15.01 -2.83 11.15
CA GLY A 252 15.99 -3.18 12.17
C GLY A 252 15.35 -3.75 13.44
N LEU A 253 14.29 -3.12 13.94
CA LEU A 253 13.53 -3.60 15.11
C LEU A 253 12.88 -4.97 14.84
N ILE A 254 12.28 -5.16 13.66
CA ILE A 254 11.65 -6.43 13.28
C ILE A 254 12.68 -7.55 13.26
N ILE A 255 13.80 -7.33 12.57
CA ILE A 255 14.87 -8.33 12.42
C ILE A 255 15.51 -8.63 13.78
N ALA A 256 15.81 -7.61 14.59
CA ALA A 256 16.40 -7.79 15.91
C ALA A 256 15.49 -8.61 16.82
N ALA A 257 14.22 -8.26 16.94
CA ALA A 257 13.28 -8.99 17.78
C ALA A 257 13.10 -10.44 17.32
N PHE A 258 12.97 -10.67 16.01
CA PHE A 258 12.89 -12.02 15.45
C PHE A 258 14.15 -12.85 15.75
N LEU A 259 15.35 -12.33 15.47
CA LEU A 259 16.61 -13.03 15.68
C LEU A 259 16.89 -13.31 17.15
N LEU A 260 16.55 -12.37 18.05
CA LEU A 260 16.64 -12.58 19.49
C LEU A 260 15.69 -13.68 19.96
N TYR A 261 14.48 -13.76 19.41
CA TYR A 261 13.51 -14.79 19.75
C TYR A 261 13.96 -16.19 19.30
N VAL A 262 14.42 -16.33 18.06
CA VAL A 262 14.92 -17.63 17.54
C VAL A 262 16.32 -17.97 18.00
N GLY A 263 17.03 -17.08 18.73
CA GLY A 263 18.36 -17.33 19.28
C GLY A 263 19.48 -17.42 18.23
N LYS A 264 19.29 -16.82 17.04
CA LYS A 264 20.25 -16.87 15.91
C LYS A 264 20.94 -15.53 15.64
N ALA A 265 20.83 -14.56 16.55
CA ALA A 265 21.31 -13.19 16.31
C ALA A 265 22.79 -13.14 15.96
N ARG A 266 23.69 -13.74 16.78
CA ARG A 266 25.14 -13.67 16.58
C ARG A 266 25.56 -14.30 15.24
N GLU A 267 24.98 -15.45 14.90
CA GLU A 267 25.26 -16.19 13.67
C GLU A 267 24.85 -15.37 12.43
N VAL A 268 23.61 -14.91 12.39
CA VAL A 268 23.03 -14.21 11.24
C VAL A 268 23.66 -12.82 11.04
N LEU A 269 23.93 -12.06 12.12
CA LEU A 269 24.62 -10.77 12.01
C LEU A 269 26.03 -10.91 11.45
N GLY A 270 26.74 -12.02 11.76
CA GLY A 270 28.01 -12.35 11.12
C GLY A 270 27.87 -12.64 9.62
N GLU A 271 26.85 -13.42 9.22
CA GLU A 271 26.54 -13.74 7.82
C GLU A 271 26.18 -12.47 7.00
N MET A 272 25.43 -11.55 7.59
CA MET A 272 25.02 -10.29 6.97
C MET A 272 26.19 -9.36 6.68
N ARG A 273 27.32 -9.49 7.37
CA ARG A 273 28.49 -8.61 7.21
C ARG A 273 28.11 -7.15 7.42
N LEU A 274 27.57 -6.82 8.59
CA LEU A 274 26.94 -5.52 8.91
C LEU A 274 27.77 -4.30 8.51
N VAL A 275 29.10 -4.32 8.71
CA VAL A 275 29.98 -3.18 8.36
C VAL A 275 29.92 -2.90 6.85
N ARG A 276 30.03 -3.93 6.02
CA ARG A 276 29.90 -3.78 4.56
C ARG A 276 28.53 -3.29 4.16
N GLY A 277 27.49 -3.83 4.81
CA GLY A 277 26.12 -3.39 4.60
C GLY A 277 25.89 -1.94 4.97
N ALA A 278 26.40 -1.50 6.11
CA ALA A 278 26.33 -0.11 6.54
C ALA A 278 27.04 0.84 5.56
N LEU A 279 28.21 0.45 5.06
CA LEU A 279 28.92 1.22 4.04
C LEU A 279 28.12 1.34 2.74
N ILE A 280 27.44 0.29 2.29
CA ILE A 280 26.56 0.33 1.10
C ILE A 280 25.38 1.28 1.35
N VAL A 281 24.72 1.17 2.50
CA VAL A 281 23.60 2.05 2.85
C VAL A 281 24.05 3.50 2.89
N LEU A 282 25.14 3.80 3.56
CA LEU A 282 25.69 5.16 3.64
C LEU A 282 26.11 5.68 2.26
N ALA A 283 26.83 4.88 1.46
CA ALA A 283 27.27 5.29 0.13
C ALA A 283 26.09 5.64 -0.81
N LEU A 284 24.96 4.95 -0.68
CA LEU A 284 23.79 5.19 -1.52
C LEU A 284 22.89 6.32 -0.99
N SER A 285 22.76 6.47 0.32
CA SER A 285 21.80 7.42 0.90
C SER A 285 22.43 8.74 1.34
N LEU A 286 23.62 8.71 1.96
CA LEU A 286 24.23 9.88 2.59
C LEU A 286 24.62 11.01 1.61
N PRO A 287 25.07 10.76 0.37
CA PRO A 287 25.47 11.83 -0.54
C PRO A 287 24.39 12.89 -0.76
N TRP A 288 23.13 12.48 -0.94
CA TRP A 288 22.06 13.45 -1.10
C TRP A 288 21.81 14.26 0.18
N PHE A 289 21.82 13.62 1.35
CA PHE A 289 21.63 14.35 2.62
C PHE A 289 22.75 15.38 2.86
N ILE A 290 23.99 15.04 2.51
CA ILE A 290 25.12 15.99 2.58
C ILE A 290 24.87 17.17 1.64
N LEU A 291 24.50 16.91 0.39
CA LEU A 291 24.29 17.95 -0.62
C LEU A 291 23.11 18.88 -0.26
N VAL A 292 21.97 18.32 0.22
CA VAL A 292 20.81 19.15 0.56
C VAL A 292 21.07 19.99 1.81
N ILE A 293 21.77 19.45 2.81
CA ILE A 293 22.17 20.20 4.02
C ILE A 293 23.20 21.29 3.66
N TRP A 294 24.20 20.95 2.87
CA TRP A 294 25.20 21.92 2.43
C TRP A 294 24.58 23.11 1.68
N ARG A 295 23.55 22.84 0.88
CA ARG A 295 22.91 23.87 0.06
C ARG A 295 21.86 24.68 0.82
N ASN A 296 21.10 24.06 1.72
CA ASN A 296 19.93 24.67 2.36
C ASN A 296 20.08 24.88 3.87
N GLY A 297 21.17 24.40 4.48
CA GLY A 297 21.52 24.65 5.88
C GLY A 297 20.48 24.18 6.90
N GLU A 298 20.28 24.99 7.93
CA GLU A 298 19.37 24.73 9.06
C GLU A 298 17.93 24.57 8.61
N ALA A 299 17.49 25.28 7.58
CA ALA A 299 16.11 25.21 7.09
C ALA A 299 15.69 23.78 6.71
N TYR A 300 16.64 22.99 6.12
CA TYR A 300 16.38 21.58 5.85
C TYR A 300 16.38 20.75 7.14
N ILE A 301 17.32 20.98 8.06
CA ILE A 301 17.45 20.21 9.30
C ILE A 301 16.20 20.37 10.16
N ASP A 302 15.76 21.60 10.39
CA ASP A 302 14.60 21.91 11.24
C ASP A 302 13.31 21.36 10.64
N SER A 303 13.12 21.57 9.33
CA SER A 303 11.91 21.08 8.66
C SER A 303 11.89 19.54 8.60
N PHE A 304 12.96 18.90 8.11
CA PHE A 304 12.93 17.45 7.87
C PHE A 304 13.13 16.64 9.14
N PHE A 305 14.20 16.89 9.92
CA PHE A 305 14.48 16.10 11.13
C PHE A 305 13.66 16.57 12.34
N GLY A 306 13.45 17.88 12.51
CA GLY A 306 12.62 18.45 13.57
C GLY A 306 11.14 18.14 13.35
N TYR A 307 10.47 18.92 12.50
CA TYR A 307 9.02 18.87 12.32
C TYR A 307 8.52 17.56 11.73
N HIS A 308 9.09 17.12 10.59
CA HIS A 308 8.55 15.98 9.85
C HIS A 308 8.92 14.60 10.40
N ASN A 309 9.92 14.48 11.27
CA ASN A 309 10.30 13.20 11.87
C ASN A 309 10.08 13.17 13.40
N LEU A 310 10.71 14.06 14.17
CA LEU A 310 10.67 14.02 15.64
C LEU A 310 9.29 14.44 16.16
N GLU A 311 8.79 15.61 15.75
CA GLU A 311 7.51 16.12 16.25
C GLU A 311 6.33 15.24 15.87
N ARG A 312 6.31 14.67 14.65
CA ARG A 312 5.26 13.72 14.25
C ARG A 312 5.17 12.47 15.12
N PHE A 313 6.25 12.07 15.76
CA PHE A 313 6.24 10.91 16.64
C PHE A 313 5.84 11.29 18.07
N THR A 314 6.23 12.47 18.55
CA THR A 314 6.09 12.91 19.93
C THR A 314 4.90 13.83 20.19
N SER A 315 4.39 14.51 19.16
CA SER A 315 3.29 15.46 19.29
C SER A 315 2.23 15.26 18.20
N VAL A 316 1.08 15.92 18.36
CA VAL A 316 0.03 15.93 17.35
C VAL A 316 0.39 16.92 16.25
N VAL A 317 0.46 16.44 15.01
CA VAL A 317 0.72 17.26 13.84
C VAL A 317 -0.49 17.21 12.92
N ASN A 318 -0.92 18.37 12.40
CA ASN A 318 -2.06 18.55 11.51
C ASN A 318 -3.38 17.96 12.05
N ASP A 319 -3.65 18.11 13.34
CA ASP A 319 -4.87 17.63 14.03
C ASP A 319 -5.18 16.13 13.88
N HIS A 320 -4.18 15.33 13.46
CA HIS A 320 -4.35 13.89 13.30
C HIS A 320 -4.18 13.15 14.64
N GLN A 321 -5.12 13.37 15.56
CA GLN A 321 -5.25 12.61 16.80
C GLN A 321 -6.08 11.35 16.58
N GLY A 322 -5.82 10.31 17.39
CA GLY A 322 -6.64 9.10 17.36
C GLY A 322 -6.37 8.19 18.58
N PRO A 323 -7.32 7.32 18.91
CA PRO A 323 -7.16 6.36 19.99
C PRO A 323 -6.05 5.35 19.71
N TRP A 324 -5.50 4.72 20.75
CA TRP A 324 -4.44 3.72 20.62
C TRP A 324 -4.81 2.55 19.68
N TYR A 325 -6.08 2.21 19.58
CA TYR A 325 -6.60 1.13 18.73
C TYR A 325 -6.88 1.57 17.28
N PHE A 326 -6.62 2.82 16.91
CA PHE A 326 -6.89 3.36 15.57
C PHE A 326 -6.33 2.46 14.46
N HIS A 327 -5.03 2.11 14.55
CA HIS A 327 -4.38 1.29 13.53
C HIS A 327 -4.92 -0.15 13.49
N LEU A 328 -5.41 -0.68 14.62
CA LEU A 328 -6.08 -1.98 14.64
C LEU A 328 -7.39 -1.93 13.81
N LEU A 329 -8.19 -0.87 13.96
CA LEU A 329 -9.39 -0.67 13.15
C LEU A 329 -9.04 -0.50 11.67
N ILE A 330 -7.99 0.28 11.36
CA ILE A 330 -7.52 0.44 9.99
C ILE A 330 -7.10 -0.90 9.37
N VAL A 331 -6.43 -1.77 10.10
CA VAL A 331 -6.09 -3.13 9.62
C VAL A 331 -7.35 -3.96 9.40
N LEU A 332 -8.30 -3.94 10.33
CA LEU A 332 -9.53 -4.73 10.20
C LEU A 332 -10.39 -4.29 9.01
N ILE A 333 -10.57 -2.99 8.83
CA ILE A 333 -11.37 -2.42 7.74
C ILE A 333 -10.59 -2.44 6.43
N GLY A 334 -9.36 -1.92 6.45
CA GLY A 334 -8.50 -1.77 5.28
C GLY A 334 -8.00 -3.09 4.70
N PHE A 335 -8.07 -4.20 5.43
CA PHE A 335 -7.75 -5.55 4.92
C PHE A 335 -9.01 -6.41 4.66
N ALA A 336 -10.19 -5.81 4.75
CA ALA A 336 -11.42 -6.51 4.39
C ALA A 336 -11.45 -6.87 2.88
N PRO A 337 -12.03 -8.01 2.51
CA PRO A 337 -12.73 -9.00 3.34
C PRO A 337 -11.83 -10.10 3.94
N TRP A 338 -10.51 -9.97 3.83
CA TRP A 338 -9.56 -11.00 4.29
C TRP A 338 -9.24 -10.90 5.78
N SER A 339 -9.38 -9.72 6.39
CA SER A 339 -9.06 -9.44 7.80
C SER A 339 -9.73 -10.38 8.81
N ILE A 340 -10.92 -10.92 8.51
CA ILE A 340 -11.62 -11.89 9.36
C ILE A 340 -10.79 -13.13 9.67
N GLY A 341 -9.94 -13.54 8.74
CA GLY A 341 -9.04 -14.69 8.93
C GLY A 341 -7.77 -14.37 9.74
N LEU A 342 -7.45 -13.09 9.98
CA LEU A 342 -6.19 -12.70 10.64
C LEU A 342 -6.03 -13.27 12.06
N PRO A 343 -7.03 -13.27 12.96
CA PRO A 343 -6.85 -13.84 14.30
C PRO A 343 -6.46 -15.32 14.24
N ALA A 344 -7.09 -16.11 13.36
CA ALA A 344 -6.78 -17.51 13.16
C ALA A 344 -5.39 -17.69 12.50
N ALA A 345 -5.01 -16.84 11.55
CA ALA A 345 -3.71 -16.87 10.90
C ALA A 345 -2.58 -16.49 11.86
N ILE A 346 -2.78 -15.52 12.75
CA ILE A 346 -1.85 -15.13 13.81
C ILE A 346 -1.62 -16.29 14.79
N SER A 347 -2.69 -16.92 15.26
CA SER A 347 -2.62 -18.08 16.15
C SER A 347 -1.89 -19.26 15.48
N PHE A 348 -2.18 -19.50 14.19
CA PHE A 348 -1.51 -20.53 13.39
C PHE A 348 -0.01 -20.27 13.24
N ALA A 349 0.39 -19.04 12.92
CA ALA A 349 1.79 -18.67 12.73
C ALA A 349 2.60 -18.68 14.02
N GLY A 350 1.96 -18.45 15.17
CA GLY A 350 2.60 -18.56 16.49
C GLY A 350 2.80 -19.99 16.98
N THR A 351 2.25 -21.00 16.27
CA THR A 351 2.35 -22.41 16.64
C THR A 351 3.29 -23.13 15.68
N PRO A 352 4.35 -23.81 16.16
CA PRO A 352 5.21 -24.63 15.31
C PRO A 352 4.42 -25.84 14.78
N TRP A 353 3.87 -25.71 13.60
CA TRP A 353 3.02 -26.73 12.95
C TRP A 353 3.75 -28.07 12.69
N ALA A 354 5.08 -28.04 12.66
CA ALA A 354 5.90 -29.25 12.53
C ALA A 354 5.94 -30.11 13.81
N ILE A 355 5.46 -29.57 14.94
CA ILE A 355 5.51 -30.28 16.25
C ILE A 355 4.08 -30.34 16.78
N ALA A 356 3.41 -31.49 16.54
CA ALA A 356 2.07 -31.72 17.08
C ALA A 356 2.07 -31.61 18.62
N GLN A 357 1.07 -30.90 19.18
CA GLN A 357 0.81 -30.76 20.62
C GLN A 357 1.66 -29.74 21.41
N THR A 358 2.30 -28.76 20.79
CA THR A 358 3.03 -27.75 21.53
C THR A 358 2.19 -26.49 21.84
N LYS A 359 2.46 -25.88 23.01
CA LYS A 359 1.84 -24.59 23.38
C LYS A 359 2.29 -23.50 22.42
N VAL A 360 1.36 -22.58 22.08
CA VAL A 360 1.63 -21.40 21.26
C VAL A 360 2.83 -20.64 21.86
N PHE A 361 3.72 -20.11 20.99
CA PHE A 361 4.88 -19.31 21.38
C PHE A 361 5.96 -19.98 22.25
N GLN A 362 6.11 -21.31 22.25
CA GLN A 362 7.26 -21.92 22.92
C GLN A 362 8.56 -21.69 22.14
N ARG A 363 9.37 -20.74 22.61
CA ARG A 363 10.66 -20.33 22.02
C ARG A 363 11.58 -21.51 21.69
N ARG A 364 11.72 -22.48 22.61
CA ARG A 364 12.60 -23.64 22.45
C ARG A 364 12.26 -24.47 21.21
N ASN A 365 10.98 -24.60 20.88
CA ASN A 365 10.54 -25.37 19.72
C ASN A 365 10.93 -24.69 18.40
N TRP A 366 10.80 -23.36 18.34
CA TRP A 366 11.21 -22.58 17.18
C TRP A 366 12.72 -22.63 16.93
N GLN A 367 13.54 -22.65 17.99
CA GLN A 367 15.00 -22.74 17.88
C GLN A 367 15.50 -24.06 17.26
N GLN A 368 14.71 -25.14 17.36
CA GLN A 368 15.03 -26.46 16.81
C GLN A 368 14.61 -26.62 15.34
N LEU A 369 13.73 -25.76 14.84
CA LEU A 369 13.27 -25.83 13.46
C LEU A 369 14.32 -25.29 12.48
N PRO A 370 14.35 -25.82 11.23
CA PRO A 370 15.19 -25.25 10.18
C PRO A 370 14.76 -23.83 9.85
N ARG A 371 15.71 -22.94 9.52
CA ARG A 371 15.48 -21.53 9.22
C ARG A 371 14.37 -21.29 8.18
N LYS A 372 14.26 -22.21 7.20
CA LYS A 372 13.24 -22.20 6.14
C LYS A 372 11.80 -22.27 6.68
N ALA A 373 11.59 -22.88 7.84
CA ALA A 373 10.28 -23.02 8.46
C ALA A 373 9.81 -21.75 9.21
N HIS A 374 10.67 -20.75 9.35
CA HIS A 374 10.39 -19.56 10.17
C HIS A 374 9.58 -18.47 9.46
N LEU A 375 9.16 -18.65 8.19
CA LEU A 375 8.47 -17.59 7.42
C LEU A 375 7.21 -17.05 8.14
N GLY A 376 6.36 -17.94 8.65
CA GLY A 376 5.16 -17.53 9.38
C GLY A 376 5.49 -16.77 10.67
N LEU A 377 6.46 -17.23 11.44
CA LEU A 377 6.93 -16.55 12.64
C LEU A 377 7.54 -15.18 12.30
N PHE A 378 8.36 -15.08 11.26
CA PHE A 378 8.95 -13.83 10.81
C PHE A 378 7.88 -12.83 10.38
N ALA A 379 6.90 -13.26 9.60
CA ALA A 379 5.77 -12.42 9.20
C ALA A 379 4.95 -11.96 10.42
N LEU A 380 4.83 -12.80 11.44
CA LEU A 380 4.15 -12.44 12.70
C LEU A 380 4.89 -11.33 13.46
N PHE A 381 6.23 -11.45 13.61
CA PHE A 381 7.04 -10.38 14.20
C PHE A 381 6.92 -9.09 13.40
N TRP A 382 7.00 -9.17 12.08
CA TRP A 382 6.83 -8.02 11.20
C TRP A 382 5.46 -7.36 11.42
N PHE A 383 4.38 -8.12 11.38
CA PHE A 383 3.01 -7.62 11.59
C PHE A 383 2.86 -6.93 12.96
N LEU A 384 3.26 -7.61 14.04
CA LEU A 384 3.06 -7.11 15.40
C LEU A 384 3.92 -5.87 15.71
N ILE A 385 5.17 -5.84 15.25
CA ILE A 385 6.07 -4.72 15.54
C ILE A 385 5.63 -3.47 14.79
N VAL A 386 5.25 -3.57 13.51
CA VAL A 386 4.74 -2.40 12.78
C VAL A 386 3.45 -1.90 13.39
N LEU A 387 2.51 -2.79 13.72
CA LEU A 387 1.25 -2.42 14.36
C LEU A 387 1.50 -1.75 15.72
N GLY A 388 2.35 -2.32 16.56
CA GLY A 388 2.71 -1.79 17.87
C GLY A 388 3.40 -0.43 17.79
N PHE A 389 4.42 -0.32 16.92
CA PHE A 389 5.20 0.90 16.73
C PHE A 389 4.31 2.10 16.38
N PHE A 390 3.43 1.96 15.40
CA PHE A 390 2.55 3.06 15.01
C PHE A 390 1.36 3.25 15.95
N SER A 391 0.95 2.21 16.70
CA SER A 391 -0.09 2.38 17.72
C SER A 391 0.38 3.23 18.92
N ILE A 392 1.69 3.25 19.20
CA ILE A 392 2.30 4.09 20.23
C ILE A 392 2.50 5.53 19.75
N ALA A 393 2.76 5.75 18.45
CA ALA A 393 2.95 7.09 17.89
C ALA A 393 1.74 7.99 18.17
N VAL A 394 1.96 9.26 18.50
CA VAL A 394 0.89 10.21 18.86
C VAL A 394 0.06 10.59 17.63
N THR A 395 0.71 10.96 16.55
CA THR A 395 0.03 11.26 15.27
C THR A 395 -0.42 9.97 14.57
N LYS A 396 -1.68 9.91 14.14
CA LYS A 396 -2.33 8.75 13.52
C LYS A 396 -2.61 8.98 12.04
N TYR A 397 -1.98 8.20 11.17
CA TYR A 397 -2.27 8.19 9.75
C TYR A 397 -2.69 6.80 9.28
N PHE A 398 -3.66 6.73 8.37
CA PHE A 398 -4.11 5.44 7.83
C PHE A 398 -3.02 4.73 6.99
N SER A 399 -2.08 5.47 6.39
CA SER A 399 -0.96 4.92 5.63
C SER A 399 0.09 4.19 6.50
N TYR A 400 0.11 4.42 7.80
CA TYR A 400 1.10 3.81 8.70
C TYR A 400 0.97 2.30 8.82
N THR A 401 -0.20 1.75 8.50
CA THR A 401 -0.41 0.30 8.45
C THR A 401 0.01 -0.34 7.12
N LEU A 402 0.27 0.44 6.06
CA LEU A 402 0.62 -0.11 4.75
C LEU A 402 1.86 -1.04 4.78
N PRO A 403 2.96 -0.71 5.52
CA PRO A 403 4.13 -1.58 5.58
C PRO A 403 3.90 -2.95 6.24
N LEU A 404 2.83 -3.15 7.01
CA LEU A 404 2.51 -4.46 7.62
C LEU A 404 1.65 -5.37 6.70
N MET A 405 1.07 -4.82 5.65
CA MET A 405 0.12 -5.56 4.80
C MET A 405 0.73 -6.77 4.08
N PRO A 406 1.99 -6.75 3.61
CA PRO A 406 2.62 -7.95 3.06
C PRO A 406 2.74 -9.07 4.11
N ALA A 407 3.04 -8.73 5.36
CA ALA A 407 3.08 -9.70 6.45
C ALA A 407 1.71 -10.31 6.73
N ALA A 408 0.65 -9.49 6.78
CA ALA A 408 -0.73 -9.96 6.93
C ALA A 408 -1.14 -10.92 5.80
N ALA A 409 -0.78 -10.59 4.55
CA ALA A 409 -1.03 -11.43 3.39
C ALA A 409 -0.29 -12.77 3.47
N ILE A 410 0.98 -12.77 3.90
CA ILE A 410 1.78 -13.98 4.10
C ILE A 410 1.12 -14.87 5.18
N LEU A 411 0.77 -14.30 6.34
CA LEU A 411 0.12 -15.03 7.43
C LEU A 411 -1.17 -15.72 6.96
N LEU A 412 -2.03 -14.98 6.28
CA LEU A 412 -3.29 -15.51 5.76
C LEU A 412 -3.10 -16.55 4.66
N ALA A 413 -2.17 -16.33 3.73
CA ALA A 413 -1.90 -17.27 2.66
C ALA A 413 -1.39 -18.61 3.20
N LEU A 414 -0.51 -18.59 4.20
CA LEU A 414 -0.03 -19.80 4.88
C LEU A 414 -1.17 -20.54 5.59
N TRP A 415 -2.00 -19.83 6.35
CA TRP A 415 -3.14 -20.41 7.06
C TRP A 415 -4.18 -21.00 6.11
N TRP A 416 -4.61 -20.25 5.08
CA TRP A 416 -5.58 -20.73 4.09
C TRP A 416 -5.07 -21.92 3.31
N SER A 417 -3.82 -21.90 2.85
CA SER A 417 -3.21 -23.02 2.14
C SER A 417 -3.23 -24.30 2.99
N HIS A 418 -2.87 -24.19 4.27
CA HIS A 418 -2.94 -25.32 5.20
C HIS A 418 -4.36 -25.87 5.35
N LYS A 419 -5.37 -24.97 5.51
CA LYS A 419 -6.77 -25.37 5.66
C LYS A 419 -7.38 -25.99 4.38
N ILE A 420 -6.98 -25.50 3.19
CA ILE A 420 -7.41 -26.10 1.92
C ILE A 420 -6.89 -27.55 1.83
N VAL A 421 -5.64 -27.78 2.14
CA VAL A 421 -5.04 -29.12 2.10
C VAL A 421 -5.69 -30.06 3.12
N GLN A 422 -5.90 -29.60 4.34
CA GLN A 422 -6.60 -30.39 5.37
C GLN A 422 -8.03 -30.73 4.95
N GLY A 423 -8.78 -29.77 4.41
CA GLY A 423 -10.15 -29.99 3.95
C GLY A 423 -10.27 -30.97 2.78
N GLN A 424 -9.28 -30.98 1.88
CA GLN A 424 -9.27 -31.88 0.73
C GLN A 424 -8.82 -33.32 1.07
N ILE A 425 -7.83 -33.46 1.96
CA ILE A 425 -7.23 -34.76 2.25
C ILE A 425 -7.96 -35.49 3.40
N PHE A 426 -8.34 -34.78 4.46
CA PHE A 426 -8.81 -35.40 5.69
C PHE A 426 -10.30 -35.28 5.95
N HIS A 427 -11.07 -34.54 5.15
CA HIS A 427 -12.50 -34.25 5.37
C HIS A 427 -12.80 -33.77 6.81
N GLN A 428 -11.79 -33.21 7.50
CA GLN A 428 -11.87 -32.84 8.89
C GLN A 428 -12.71 -31.59 9.10
N HIS A 429 -13.70 -31.65 9.99
CA HIS A 429 -14.53 -30.52 10.37
C HIS A 429 -13.71 -29.52 11.21
N ASN A 430 -13.22 -28.46 10.56
CA ASN A 430 -12.45 -27.41 11.23
C ASN A 430 -13.41 -26.33 11.79
N GLY A 431 -13.57 -26.29 13.12
CA GLY A 431 -14.38 -25.28 13.82
C GLY A 431 -14.01 -23.83 13.45
N ASP A 432 -12.71 -23.53 13.33
CA ASP A 432 -12.20 -22.21 12.96
C ASP A 432 -12.67 -21.77 11.57
N LEU A 433 -12.72 -22.68 10.59
CA LEU A 433 -13.23 -22.36 9.26
C LEU A 433 -14.73 -22.09 9.25
N LYS A 434 -15.51 -22.83 10.06
CA LYS A 434 -16.95 -22.57 10.17
C LYS A 434 -17.23 -21.20 10.78
N LEU A 435 -16.54 -20.86 11.87
CA LEU A 435 -16.67 -19.54 12.51
C LEU A 435 -16.23 -18.41 11.55
N THR A 436 -15.06 -18.55 10.92
CA THR A 436 -14.56 -17.58 9.93
C THR A 436 -15.53 -17.43 8.75
N SER A 437 -16.18 -18.53 8.33
CA SER A 437 -17.17 -18.51 7.24
C SER A 437 -18.44 -17.78 7.66
N LEU A 438 -18.95 -18.04 8.86
CA LEU A 438 -20.13 -17.37 9.39
C LEU A 438 -19.91 -15.86 9.51
N VAL A 439 -18.78 -15.45 10.10
CA VAL A 439 -18.43 -14.02 10.22
C VAL A 439 -18.23 -13.38 8.85
N SER A 440 -17.69 -14.12 7.87
CA SER A 440 -17.56 -13.59 6.49
C SER A 440 -18.91 -13.39 5.80
N ILE A 441 -19.87 -14.31 6.00
CA ILE A 441 -21.23 -14.17 5.45
C ILE A 441 -21.93 -12.95 6.06
N ILE A 442 -21.80 -12.77 7.38
CA ILE A 442 -22.32 -11.58 8.07
C ILE A 442 -21.67 -10.31 7.50
N LEU A 443 -20.35 -10.29 7.30
CA LEU A 443 -19.67 -9.16 6.67
C LEU A 443 -20.22 -8.87 5.27
N PHE A 444 -20.41 -9.90 4.44
CA PHE A 444 -20.96 -9.70 3.08
C PHE A 444 -22.37 -9.11 3.12
N LEU A 445 -23.23 -9.54 4.06
CA LEU A 445 -24.54 -8.95 4.26
C LEU A 445 -24.45 -7.49 4.72
N VAL A 446 -23.58 -7.19 5.66
CA VAL A 446 -23.31 -5.81 6.11
C VAL A 446 -22.82 -4.94 4.95
N LEU A 447 -21.89 -5.43 4.13
CA LEU A 447 -21.40 -4.72 2.95
C LEU A 447 -22.50 -4.52 1.90
N ALA A 448 -23.38 -5.52 1.69
CA ALA A 448 -24.51 -5.39 0.78
C ALA A 448 -25.47 -4.28 1.23
N ILE A 449 -25.82 -4.27 2.52
CA ILE A 449 -26.69 -3.23 3.11
C ILE A 449 -26.00 -1.87 3.05
N ALA A 450 -24.71 -1.80 3.42
CA ALA A 450 -23.94 -0.56 3.38
C ALA A 450 -23.85 0.01 1.96
N CYS A 451 -23.62 -0.82 0.94
CA CYS A 451 -23.63 -0.38 -0.46
C CYS A 451 -25.01 0.17 -0.87
N PHE A 452 -26.07 -0.51 -0.48
CA PHE A 452 -27.43 -0.07 -0.81
C PHE A 452 -27.78 1.28 -0.19
N LEU A 453 -27.40 1.48 1.07
CA LEU A 453 -27.66 2.72 1.82
C LEU A 453 -26.62 3.83 1.56
N CYS A 454 -25.50 3.53 0.93
CA CYS A 454 -24.38 4.44 0.72
C CYS A 454 -24.79 5.81 0.14
N PRO A 455 -25.71 5.94 -0.85
CA PRO A 455 -26.09 7.25 -1.38
C PRO A 455 -26.69 8.21 -0.32
N GLN A 456 -27.27 7.67 0.75
CA GLN A 456 -27.88 8.48 1.83
C GLN A 456 -26.82 9.10 2.75
N TRP A 457 -25.60 8.53 2.77
CA TRP A 457 -24.48 9.00 3.60
C TRP A 457 -23.48 9.87 2.82
N LEU A 458 -23.66 9.94 1.48
CA LEU A 458 -22.81 10.71 0.57
C LEU A 458 -23.55 11.97 0.16
N GLY A 459 -23.28 13.11 0.74
CA GLY A 459 -23.95 14.34 0.34
C GLY A 459 -23.59 15.58 1.16
N ASP A 460 -22.90 15.36 2.27
CA ASP A 460 -22.57 16.43 3.20
C ASP A 460 -21.21 17.10 2.87
N ASP A 461 -20.45 16.58 1.90
CA ASP A 461 -19.20 17.21 1.47
C ASP A 461 -19.50 18.42 0.55
N PRO A 462 -19.21 19.65 1.00
CA PRO A 462 -19.47 20.85 0.19
C PRO A 462 -18.73 20.87 -1.15
N SER A 463 -17.65 20.09 -1.28
CA SER A 463 -16.89 19.96 -2.54
C SER A 463 -17.52 18.98 -3.53
N MET A 464 -18.44 18.13 -3.07
CA MET A 464 -19.12 17.11 -3.89
C MET A 464 -20.62 16.99 -3.55
N PRO A 465 -21.40 18.07 -3.67
CA PRO A 465 -22.78 18.12 -3.17
C PRO A 465 -23.72 17.13 -3.88
N ASN A 466 -23.39 16.67 -5.07
CA ASN A 466 -24.22 15.78 -5.89
C ASN A 466 -23.72 14.32 -5.88
N LEU A 467 -22.71 13.97 -5.09
CA LEU A 467 -22.06 12.67 -5.15
C LEU A 467 -23.05 11.51 -4.89
N GLY A 468 -23.86 11.60 -3.84
CA GLY A 468 -24.85 10.57 -3.49
C GLY A 468 -25.86 10.35 -4.61
N LEU A 469 -26.37 11.42 -5.19
CA LEU A 469 -27.31 11.38 -6.32
C LEU A 469 -26.68 10.71 -7.55
N ARG A 470 -25.46 11.10 -7.94
CA ARG A 470 -24.76 10.53 -9.11
C ARG A 470 -24.41 9.05 -8.92
N ILE A 471 -23.97 8.63 -7.72
CA ILE A 471 -23.71 7.23 -7.37
C ILE A 471 -25.00 6.41 -7.50
N SER A 472 -26.12 6.96 -7.03
CA SER A 472 -27.45 6.31 -7.14
C SER A 472 -27.91 6.21 -8.59
N GLN A 473 -27.82 7.30 -9.37
CA GLN A 473 -28.22 7.32 -10.79
C GLN A 473 -27.37 6.37 -11.66
N ALA A 474 -26.07 6.23 -11.34
CA ALA A 474 -25.20 5.26 -11.99
C ALA A 474 -25.47 3.80 -11.57
N GLY A 475 -26.40 3.56 -10.62
CA GLY A 475 -26.75 2.22 -10.15
C GLY A 475 -25.65 1.53 -9.33
N LEU A 476 -24.56 2.22 -8.97
CA LEU A 476 -23.39 1.61 -8.32
C LEU A 476 -23.71 1.06 -6.94
N SER A 477 -24.62 1.71 -6.20
CA SER A 477 -25.11 1.24 -4.91
C SER A 477 -25.81 -0.12 -5.02
N VAL A 478 -26.67 -0.28 -6.04
CA VAL A 478 -27.39 -1.53 -6.30
C VAL A 478 -26.42 -2.62 -6.79
N ILE A 479 -25.50 -2.29 -7.71
CA ILE A 479 -24.50 -3.24 -8.20
C ILE A 479 -23.64 -3.76 -7.04
N GLY A 480 -23.20 -2.88 -6.15
CA GLY A 480 -22.42 -3.25 -4.95
C GLY A 480 -23.22 -4.16 -4.02
N ALA A 481 -24.49 -3.82 -3.76
CA ALA A 481 -25.38 -4.64 -2.94
C ALA A 481 -25.59 -6.04 -3.53
N VAL A 482 -25.78 -6.15 -4.85
CA VAL A 482 -25.93 -7.43 -5.56
C VAL A 482 -24.65 -8.26 -5.47
N ILE A 483 -23.47 -7.69 -5.71
CA ILE A 483 -22.20 -8.41 -5.64
C ILE A 483 -22.00 -9.02 -4.25
N TRP A 484 -22.17 -8.24 -3.20
CA TRP A 484 -22.01 -8.74 -1.83
C TRP A 484 -23.14 -9.65 -1.39
N GLY A 485 -24.37 -9.43 -1.85
CA GLY A 485 -25.52 -10.33 -1.64
C GLY A 485 -25.29 -11.71 -2.26
N VAL A 486 -24.84 -11.77 -3.52
CA VAL A 486 -24.46 -13.02 -4.19
C VAL A 486 -23.30 -13.69 -3.47
N SER A 487 -22.32 -12.92 -2.99
CA SER A 487 -21.21 -13.45 -2.20
C SER A 487 -21.70 -14.06 -0.87
N ALA A 488 -22.67 -13.46 -0.21
CA ALA A 488 -23.30 -13.98 1.01
C ALA A 488 -24.03 -15.31 0.74
N ILE A 489 -24.82 -15.36 -0.34
CA ILE A 489 -25.53 -16.59 -0.76
C ILE A 489 -24.51 -17.70 -1.08
N ALA A 490 -23.50 -17.39 -1.88
CA ALA A 490 -22.44 -18.36 -2.22
C ALA A 490 -21.72 -18.89 -0.97
N GLY A 491 -21.34 -17.97 -0.05
CA GLY A 491 -20.74 -18.33 1.24
C GLY A 491 -21.65 -19.24 2.09
N THR A 492 -22.94 -18.94 2.14
CA THR A 492 -23.95 -19.76 2.86
C THR A 492 -24.05 -21.15 2.24
N VAL A 493 -24.12 -21.26 0.92
CA VAL A 493 -24.13 -22.55 0.22
C VAL A 493 -22.87 -23.38 0.52
N LEU A 494 -21.69 -22.76 0.53
CA LEU A 494 -20.44 -23.43 0.89
C LEU A 494 -20.45 -23.89 2.36
N LEU A 495 -21.00 -23.09 3.27
CA LEU A 495 -21.11 -23.46 4.68
C LEU A 495 -22.05 -24.66 4.87
N LEU A 496 -23.25 -24.63 4.27
CA LEU A 496 -24.22 -25.72 4.33
C LEU A 496 -23.71 -27.02 3.70
N ARG A 497 -22.90 -26.91 2.64
CA ARG A 497 -22.26 -28.07 1.97
C ARG A 497 -20.96 -28.51 2.63
N SER A 498 -20.56 -27.91 3.76
CA SER A 498 -19.28 -28.16 4.45
C SER A 498 -18.03 -27.99 3.54
N GLN A 499 -18.12 -27.10 2.54
CA GLN A 499 -17.05 -26.78 1.58
C GLN A 499 -16.41 -25.41 1.88
N THR A 500 -16.34 -25.03 3.14
CA THR A 500 -15.87 -23.73 3.63
C THR A 500 -14.44 -23.38 3.21
N HIS A 501 -13.62 -24.36 2.84
CA HIS A 501 -12.27 -24.15 2.31
C HIS A 501 -12.25 -23.41 0.97
N TRP A 502 -13.38 -23.32 0.23
CA TRP A 502 -13.51 -22.54 -1.00
C TRP A 502 -13.94 -21.09 -0.79
N LEU A 503 -14.20 -20.67 0.44
CA LEU A 503 -14.66 -19.30 0.74
C LEU A 503 -13.67 -18.23 0.29
N TRP A 504 -12.37 -18.56 0.21
CA TRP A 504 -11.38 -17.65 -0.35
C TRP A 504 -11.71 -17.21 -1.78
N GLY A 505 -12.21 -18.15 -2.60
CA GLY A 505 -12.62 -17.86 -3.96
C GLY A 505 -13.80 -16.89 -4.03
N VAL A 506 -14.78 -17.07 -3.14
CA VAL A 506 -15.93 -16.12 -3.03
C VAL A 506 -15.46 -14.74 -2.63
N LYS A 507 -14.59 -14.62 -1.62
CA LYS A 507 -14.00 -13.34 -1.19
C LYS A 507 -13.26 -12.65 -2.33
N PHE A 508 -12.44 -13.42 -3.05
CA PHE A 508 -11.60 -12.93 -4.13
C PHE A 508 -12.44 -12.44 -5.30
N LEU A 509 -13.34 -13.29 -5.83
CA LEU A 509 -14.20 -12.94 -6.96
C LEU A 509 -15.16 -11.80 -6.61
N GLY A 510 -15.75 -11.81 -5.42
CA GLY A 510 -16.61 -10.74 -4.94
C GLY A 510 -15.87 -9.40 -4.85
N PHE A 511 -14.64 -9.42 -4.31
CA PHE A 511 -13.85 -8.20 -4.20
C PHE A 511 -13.38 -7.67 -5.57
N VAL A 512 -12.92 -8.54 -6.47
CA VAL A 512 -12.54 -8.13 -7.84
C VAL A 512 -13.74 -7.56 -8.59
N ALA A 513 -14.91 -8.21 -8.49
CA ALA A 513 -16.14 -7.69 -9.10
C ALA A 513 -16.52 -6.32 -8.49
N PHE A 514 -16.44 -6.18 -7.17
CA PHE A 514 -16.70 -4.91 -6.50
C PHE A 514 -15.72 -3.82 -6.93
N LEU A 515 -14.43 -4.15 -7.05
CA LEU A 515 -13.40 -3.23 -7.53
C LEU A 515 -13.71 -2.75 -8.95
N MET A 516 -14.01 -3.68 -9.87
CA MET A 516 -14.19 -3.36 -11.29
C MET A 516 -15.51 -2.64 -11.59
N PHE A 517 -16.59 -3.05 -10.93
CA PHE A 517 -17.94 -2.57 -11.27
C PHE A 517 -18.47 -1.49 -10.33
N VAL A 518 -17.82 -1.25 -9.18
CA VAL A 518 -18.25 -0.22 -8.22
C VAL A 518 -17.14 0.80 -7.97
N ILE A 519 -15.97 0.37 -7.46
CA ILE A 519 -14.92 1.30 -7.03
C ILE A 519 -14.33 2.08 -8.22
N MET A 520 -14.01 1.40 -9.32
CA MET A 520 -13.43 2.05 -10.49
C MET A 520 -14.39 3.07 -11.14
N PRO A 521 -15.67 2.75 -11.41
CA PRO A 521 -16.63 3.75 -11.89
C PRO A 521 -16.87 4.88 -10.87
N ALA A 522 -16.97 4.56 -9.58
CA ALA A 522 -17.14 5.57 -8.53
C ALA A 522 -15.97 6.56 -8.47
N SER A 523 -14.72 6.11 -8.69
CA SER A 523 -13.57 6.99 -8.73
C SER A 523 -13.65 8.03 -9.85
N GLY A 524 -14.22 7.67 -11.01
CA GLY A 524 -14.50 8.60 -12.11
C GLY A 524 -15.58 9.64 -11.77
N ILE A 525 -16.63 9.22 -11.05
CA ILE A 525 -17.67 10.14 -10.57
C ILE A 525 -17.08 11.12 -9.54
N ILE A 526 -16.28 10.63 -8.59
CA ILE A 526 -15.59 11.48 -7.61
C ILE A 526 -14.66 12.47 -8.30
N ASP A 527 -13.88 12.04 -9.30
CA ASP A 527 -13.02 12.91 -10.08
C ASP A 527 -13.83 14.02 -10.79
N SER A 528 -14.96 13.65 -11.40
CA SER A 528 -15.82 14.61 -12.11
C SER A 528 -16.43 15.69 -11.21
N GLU A 529 -16.66 15.39 -9.94
CA GLU A 529 -17.19 16.36 -8.97
C GLU A 529 -16.09 17.19 -8.30
N ARG A 530 -14.94 16.58 -7.99
CA ARG A 530 -13.93 17.16 -7.12
C ARG A 530 -12.73 17.73 -7.88
N GLN A 531 -12.13 16.97 -8.81
CA GLN A 531 -10.86 17.33 -9.44
C GLN A 531 -11.04 17.93 -10.84
N LEU A 532 -12.02 17.48 -11.60
CA LEU A 532 -12.28 18.00 -12.94
C LEU A 532 -12.60 19.51 -12.95
N PRO A 533 -13.42 20.06 -12.02
CA PRO A 533 -13.64 21.50 -11.96
C PRO A 533 -12.36 22.30 -11.75
N LEU A 534 -11.44 21.84 -10.91
CA LEU A 534 -10.16 22.51 -10.67
C LEU A 534 -9.27 22.48 -11.92
N ARG A 535 -9.27 21.37 -12.68
CA ARG A 535 -8.55 21.28 -13.96
C ARG A 535 -9.12 22.24 -15.00
N GLN A 536 -10.44 22.37 -15.09
CA GLN A 536 -11.10 23.31 -16.00
C GLN A 536 -10.79 24.78 -15.64
N ILE A 537 -10.84 25.11 -14.35
CA ILE A 537 -10.43 26.44 -13.88
C ILE A 537 -8.96 26.70 -14.20
N ALA A 538 -8.07 25.75 -13.95
CA ALA A 538 -6.65 25.88 -14.26
C ALA A 538 -6.39 26.11 -15.76
N GLN A 539 -7.09 25.38 -16.64
CA GLN A 539 -7.00 25.58 -18.09
C GLN A 539 -7.44 27.01 -18.49
N SER A 540 -8.53 27.51 -17.90
CA SER A 540 -8.99 28.86 -18.14
C SER A 540 -7.98 29.91 -17.64
N VAL A 541 -7.38 29.68 -16.45
CA VAL A 541 -6.31 30.56 -15.93
C VAL A 541 -5.14 30.65 -16.92
N VAL A 542 -4.66 29.52 -17.42
CA VAL A 542 -3.54 29.49 -18.39
C VAL A 542 -3.82 30.28 -19.64
N GLN A 543 -5.09 30.31 -20.11
CA GLN A 543 -5.52 31.02 -21.31
C GLN A 543 -5.67 32.54 -21.10
N VAL A 544 -6.12 32.95 -19.92
CA VAL A 544 -6.54 34.34 -19.70
C VAL A 544 -5.59 35.17 -18.85
N GLN A 545 -4.67 34.55 -18.10
CA GLN A 545 -3.77 35.25 -17.20
C GLN A 545 -2.78 36.14 -17.96
N ALA A 546 -2.82 37.43 -17.69
CA ALA A 546 -1.88 38.38 -18.25
C ALA A 546 -0.47 38.25 -17.59
N PRO A 547 0.60 38.63 -18.30
CA PRO A 547 1.94 38.63 -17.72
C PRO A 547 2.01 39.49 -16.44
N GLY A 548 2.53 38.90 -15.35
CA GLY A 548 2.63 39.55 -14.05
C GLY A 548 1.33 39.60 -13.23
N GLU A 549 0.19 39.16 -13.76
CA GLU A 549 -1.08 39.07 -13.03
C GLU A 549 -0.99 37.99 -11.97
N LYS A 550 -1.28 38.33 -10.71
CA LYS A 550 -1.26 37.38 -9.61
C LYS A 550 -2.48 36.48 -9.63
N LEU A 551 -2.27 35.19 -9.28
CA LEU A 551 -3.35 34.22 -9.10
C LEU A 551 -3.56 33.95 -7.61
N LEU A 552 -4.77 34.20 -7.13
CA LEU A 552 -5.18 33.97 -5.75
C LEU A 552 -6.27 32.90 -5.68
N MET A 553 -6.34 32.20 -4.57
CA MET A 553 -7.43 31.28 -4.27
C MET A 553 -7.87 31.41 -2.81
N ILE A 554 -9.18 31.52 -2.57
CA ILE A 554 -9.74 31.37 -1.22
C ILE A 554 -9.89 29.89 -0.91
N ALA A 555 -9.03 29.38 -0.03
CA ALA A 555 -8.90 27.95 0.26
C ALA A 555 -10.00 27.42 1.18
N ASN A 556 -10.60 28.27 2.04
CA ASN A 556 -11.57 27.89 3.08
C ASN A 556 -11.04 26.76 3.99
N GLY A 557 -9.78 26.85 4.41
CA GLY A 557 -9.11 25.88 5.25
C GLY A 557 -8.50 24.67 4.53
N PHE A 558 -8.69 24.54 3.20
CA PHE A 558 -8.12 23.43 2.40
C PHE A 558 -7.51 23.94 1.10
N GLU A 559 -6.21 24.12 1.08
CA GLU A 559 -5.47 24.45 -0.12
C GLU A 559 -5.71 23.43 -1.24
N LYS A 560 -5.55 23.90 -2.49
CA LYS A 560 -5.66 23.09 -3.70
C LYS A 560 -4.34 23.10 -4.48
N PRO A 561 -3.33 22.36 -4.02
CA PRO A 561 -2.03 22.26 -4.69
C PRO A 561 -2.11 21.82 -6.15
N SER A 562 -3.18 21.12 -6.53
CA SER A 562 -3.46 20.75 -7.92
C SER A 562 -3.51 21.94 -8.87
N LEU A 563 -3.94 23.12 -8.41
CA LEU A 563 -3.92 24.35 -9.21
C LEU A 563 -2.50 24.76 -9.60
N VAL A 564 -1.54 24.66 -8.67
CA VAL A 564 -0.12 24.96 -8.96
C VAL A 564 0.41 24.02 -10.04
N PHE A 565 0.11 22.72 -9.92
CA PHE A 565 0.55 21.71 -10.90
C PHE A 565 -0.08 21.96 -12.28
N TYR A 566 -1.41 22.16 -12.37
CA TYR A 566 -2.11 22.29 -13.65
C TYR A 566 -1.91 23.65 -14.31
N THR A 567 -1.79 24.74 -13.54
CA THR A 567 -1.50 26.07 -14.09
C THR A 567 -0.02 26.29 -14.39
N GLN A 568 0.86 25.52 -13.73
CA GLN A 568 2.30 25.75 -13.73
C GLN A 568 2.69 27.18 -13.29
N ARG A 569 1.87 27.76 -12.42
CA ARG A 569 2.02 29.11 -11.89
C ARG A 569 2.01 29.09 -10.37
N THR A 570 2.56 30.15 -9.77
CA THR A 570 2.43 30.35 -8.33
C THR A 570 1.00 30.79 -7.99
N VAL A 571 0.43 30.21 -6.95
CA VAL A 571 -0.91 30.51 -6.43
C VAL A 571 -0.76 31.02 -5.00
N THR A 572 -1.32 32.19 -4.71
CA THR A 572 -1.41 32.68 -3.33
C THR A 572 -2.69 32.10 -2.72
N PHE A 573 -2.54 31.17 -1.79
CA PHE A 573 -3.66 30.63 -1.01
C PHE A 573 -4.00 31.56 0.14
N LEU A 574 -5.27 31.85 0.31
CA LEU A 574 -5.83 32.70 1.37
C LEU A 574 -6.79 31.82 2.17
N ASP A 575 -6.63 31.76 3.49
CA ASP A 575 -7.34 30.78 4.32
C ASP A 575 -8.84 31.00 4.31
N ASP A 576 -9.27 32.26 4.37
CA ASP A 576 -10.68 32.59 4.44
C ASP A 576 -11.03 33.89 3.66
N PRO A 577 -12.34 34.20 3.47
CA PRO A 577 -12.78 35.42 2.80
C PRO A 577 -12.36 36.74 3.47
N SER A 578 -12.10 36.74 4.79
CA SER A 578 -11.69 37.96 5.51
C SER A 578 -10.23 38.32 5.23
N GLU A 579 -9.37 37.29 5.15
CA GLU A 579 -7.99 37.47 4.70
C GLU A 579 -7.95 37.96 3.26
N ALA A 580 -8.78 37.37 2.38
CA ALA A 580 -8.91 37.83 1.00
C ALA A 580 -9.34 39.29 0.90
N ALA A 581 -10.33 39.72 1.69
CA ALA A 581 -10.76 41.13 1.74
C ALA A 581 -9.62 42.02 2.23
N SER A 582 -8.88 41.61 3.24
CA SER A 582 -7.73 42.35 3.78
C SER A 582 -6.59 42.44 2.76
N TYR A 583 -6.28 41.33 2.10
CA TYR A 583 -5.27 41.27 1.04
C TYR A 583 -5.64 42.25 -0.12
N LEU A 584 -6.88 42.21 -0.59
CA LEU A 584 -7.37 43.05 -1.68
C LEU A 584 -7.34 44.56 -1.33
N LYS A 585 -7.60 44.91 -0.07
CA LYS A 585 -7.52 46.30 0.41
C LYS A 585 -6.07 46.81 0.48
N ASN A 586 -5.12 45.96 0.77
CA ASN A 586 -3.71 46.30 0.97
C ASN A 586 -2.87 46.16 -0.32
N VAL A 587 -3.47 45.80 -1.44
CA VAL A 587 -2.76 45.66 -2.72
C VAL A 587 -2.23 47.03 -3.18
N ASP A 588 -0.94 47.09 -3.52
CA ASP A 588 -0.29 48.27 -4.05
C ASP A 588 -0.98 48.75 -5.34
N LYS A 589 -1.52 49.97 -5.30
CA LYS A 589 -2.27 50.60 -6.38
C LYS A 589 -1.42 50.89 -7.61
N GLN A 590 -0.08 51.03 -7.41
CA GLN A 590 0.85 51.36 -8.51
C GLN A 590 1.42 50.07 -9.14
N ALA A 591 1.14 48.90 -8.57
CA ALA A 591 1.63 47.62 -9.12
C ALA A 591 0.91 47.30 -10.44
N ARG A 592 1.68 46.99 -11.47
CA ARG A 592 1.17 46.47 -12.75
C ARG A 592 1.29 44.95 -12.79
N PRO A 593 0.33 44.23 -13.41
CA PRO A 593 -0.91 44.72 -14.03
C PRO A 593 -1.95 45.19 -13.01
N GLU A 594 -2.88 46.02 -13.46
CA GLU A 594 -3.97 46.62 -12.65
C GLU A 594 -5.06 45.62 -12.24
N SER A 595 -4.88 44.36 -12.53
CA SER A 595 -5.81 43.26 -12.22
C SER A 595 -5.13 42.06 -11.57
N LEU A 596 -5.95 41.23 -10.97
CA LEU A 596 -5.56 39.92 -10.44
C LEU A 596 -6.66 38.90 -10.71
N LEU A 597 -6.28 37.62 -10.76
CA LEU A 597 -7.22 36.53 -10.87
C LEU A 597 -7.52 35.96 -9.47
N LEU A 598 -8.81 35.77 -9.17
CA LEU A 598 -9.26 35.18 -7.91
C LEU A 598 -10.14 33.98 -8.19
N ILE A 599 -9.78 32.85 -7.58
CA ILE A 599 -10.57 31.60 -7.55
C ILE A 599 -11.28 31.53 -6.21
N ALA A 600 -12.58 31.38 -6.21
CA ALA A 600 -13.37 31.28 -5.00
C ALA A 600 -14.65 30.46 -5.24
N THR A 601 -15.32 30.02 -4.18
CA THR A 601 -16.72 29.61 -4.31
C THR A 601 -17.62 30.86 -4.35
N PRO A 602 -18.80 30.85 -5.01
CA PRO A 602 -19.73 31.99 -5.03
C PRO A 602 -20.07 32.51 -3.62
N LYS A 603 -20.17 31.58 -2.65
CA LYS A 603 -20.42 31.92 -1.23
C LYS A 603 -19.25 32.68 -0.60
N SER A 604 -18.01 32.23 -0.86
CA SER A 604 -16.80 32.86 -0.33
C SER A 604 -16.57 34.22 -1.01
N LEU A 605 -16.80 34.30 -2.32
CA LEU A 605 -16.68 35.57 -3.07
C LEU A 605 -17.61 36.64 -2.51
N LYS A 606 -18.87 36.30 -2.24
CA LYS A 606 -19.82 37.24 -1.59
C LYS A 606 -19.36 37.72 -0.22
N LYS A 607 -18.69 36.87 0.56
CA LYS A 607 -18.18 37.23 1.89
C LYS A 607 -16.94 38.13 1.87
N THR A 608 -16.27 38.30 0.72
CA THR A 608 -15.15 39.26 0.60
C THR A 608 -15.60 40.71 0.62
N GLY A 609 -16.91 40.99 0.43
CA GLY A 609 -17.45 42.34 0.34
C GLY A 609 -17.22 43.04 -1.00
N LEU A 610 -16.68 42.33 -2.01
CA LEU A 610 -16.54 42.87 -3.37
C LEU A 610 -17.90 43.12 -4.00
N ALA A 611 -18.11 44.35 -4.51
CA ALA A 611 -19.30 44.68 -5.28
C ALA A 611 -19.22 44.05 -6.69
N PRO A 612 -20.37 43.75 -7.33
CA PRO A 612 -20.40 43.09 -8.65
C PRO A 612 -19.68 43.90 -9.77
N ASN A 613 -19.55 45.19 -9.62
CA ASN A 613 -18.84 46.09 -10.57
C ASN A 613 -17.31 46.11 -10.37
N GLN A 614 -16.80 45.48 -9.28
CA GLN A 614 -15.37 45.46 -8.95
C GLN A 614 -14.65 44.23 -9.54
N TYR A 615 -15.39 43.23 -10.00
CA TYR A 615 -14.83 42.05 -10.64
C TYR A 615 -15.59 41.69 -11.92
N GLN A 616 -14.91 40.97 -12.79
CA GLN A 616 -15.49 40.36 -13.98
C GLN A 616 -15.42 38.86 -13.85
N GLU A 617 -16.55 38.20 -13.95
CA GLU A 617 -16.58 36.73 -14.02
C GLU A 617 -16.01 36.27 -15.36
N ILE A 618 -15.07 35.31 -15.30
CA ILE A 618 -14.44 34.71 -16.48
C ILE A 618 -15.09 33.38 -16.80
N THR A 619 -15.16 32.49 -15.79
CA THR A 619 -15.76 31.16 -15.94
C THR A 619 -16.15 30.59 -14.58
N GLN A 620 -17.05 29.59 -14.62
CA GLN A 620 -17.43 28.79 -13.47
C GLN A 620 -17.30 27.32 -13.83
N ALA A 621 -16.75 26.51 -12.92
CA ALA A 621 -16.66 25.05 -13.03
C ALA A 621 -16.93 24.39 -11.68
N GLY A 622 -17.95 23.53 -11.62
CA GLY A 622 -18.40 22.90 -10.37
C GLY A 622 -18.77 23.96 -9.33
N ILE A 623 -18.13 23.88 -8.17
CA ILE A 623 -18.33 24.84 -7.07
C ILE A 623 -17.41 26.07 -7.15
N TYR A 624 -16.48 26.14 -8.10
CA TYR A 624 -15.48 27.19 -8.20
C TYR A 624 -15.83 28.18 -9.30
N GLN A 625 -15.55 29.48 -9.03
CA GLN A 625 -15.72 30.59 -9.92
C GLN A 625 -14.36 31.30 -10.08
N LEU A 626 -13.95 31.57 -11.32
CA LEU A 626 -12.78 32.38 -11.65
C LEU A 626 -13.22 33.77 -12.00
N VAL A 627 -12.72 34.76 -11.27
CA VAL A 627 -13.02 36.16 -11.51
C VAL A 627 -11.75 36.98 -11.68
N ARG A 628 -11.80 38.01 -12.51
CA ARG A 628 -10.76 39.04 -12.60
C ARG A 628 -11.18 40.25 -11.79
N VAL A 629 -10.39 40.58 -10.78
CA VAL A 629 -10.63 41.73 -9.90
C VAL A 629 -9.77 42.89 -10.35
N SER A 630 -10.39 44.06 -10.60
CA SER A 630 -9.68 45.30 -10.94
C SER A 630 -9.16 45.95 -9.67
N ARG A 631 -7.85 46.20 -9.57
CA ARG A 631 -7.21 46.88 -8.42
C ARG A 631 -7.67 48.33 -8.29
N VAL A 632 -8.01 48.99 -9.41
CA VAL A 632 -8.48 50.38 -9.44
C VAL A 632 -9.90 50.52 -8.93
N LYS A 633 -10.74 49.48 -9.05
CA LYS A 633 -12.16 49.52 -8.65
C LYS A 633 -12.45 49.03 -7.24
N VAL A 634 -11.46 48.50 -6.54
CA VAL A 634 -11.60 47.97 -5.15
C VAL A 634 -11.54 49.09 -4.10
N LEU A 635 -11.35 50.28 -4.54
CA LEU A 635 -11.31 51.53 -3.76
C LEU A 635 -12.58 52.31 -4.00
#